data_48e673b68f9e7ea7b7db245b7bf2bb9a
#
_entry.id   48e673b68f9e7ea7b7db245b7bf2bb9a
#
_cell.length_a   1.000
_cell.length_b   1.000
_cell.length_c   1.000
_cell.angle_alpha   90.00
_cell.angle_beta   90.00
_cell.angle_gamma   90.00
#
_symmetry.space_group_name_H-M   'P 1'
#
loop_
_entity.id
_entity.type
_entity.pdbx_description
1 polymer ?
#
loop_
_entity_poly.entity_id
_entity_poly.type
_entity_poly.pdbx_seq_one_letter_code
_entity_poly.pdbx_strand_id
1 'polypeptide(L)'
;MRLLRIFILGILLLTFSCVREDEVYISVNKEFIKFDDAGGEELLILDCNRDWKLTASGNVPMNIHPVSGVAGTSIISIKSVPNSANFQRTSILSIVTSELTKSVQVVQDSLDVEFALFEDGRPFDGTVEFSAVGETKKIDVRSNVEWELNTPKKPDWLTINTYKGQGNSVISFTSAKNNSRTSGRSYGAMINFGTQYQSISFTQDSAVNHLPAVPADLFPSNNAYNVPVSPKFSWRESTDEDGDEVTYIAQLSEDNENWFQIYEGTSTAFTLSSVGRQKLDFNTIYYFKVAATDGYMDGYVESEVVKFTTAATQNTWQTGEYRQMIQSAKGVPSVLVFTGDGYTSEDLEYGGSFDNDVDRAVEELFSIEPYKTYKEYFTVYKLAAESNERGTSITAKNIKKDTYYETVMEGGSSTGIDCNDEKVFELVESCDFANEIPRSQIYVCMVINEDVYAGTCISWSTGECIAMVPVSVSASTEMTKFGNVVVHEFGGHGYGRLSDEYTYYDVATQDVKDNISKWQGYGFGLNLSLTSIFSQTPWAAFENLQDYSHVGVFEGGGLYRKGIWRSEYISCMEDNRKYYNSQSRFLIVKHILEHSKEVEPVLETDSDEVKAEKNALLMKLFIEKDYEKTDNTSSTSNTYMWGGVPYEYKPLTNHILIEK
;
A
#
# COMPACT_ATOMS: atom_id res chain seq x y z
N MET A 1 25.27 77.73 -18.67
CA MET A 1 26.28 78.86 -18.83
C MET A 1 26.59 79.00 -20.32
N ARG A 2 26.37 80.27 -20.76
CA ARG A 2 26.77 80.97 -22.00
C ARG A 2 25.90 80.78 -23.22
N LEU A 3 25.01 81.75 -23.48
CA LEU A 3 25.12 83.08 -24.13
C LEU A 3 25.13 82.93 -25.64
N LEU A 4 24.00 83.34 -26.29
CA LEU A 4 23.70 84.69 -26.80
C LEU A 4 24.73 85.21 -27.82
N ARG A 5 24.27 85.41 -29.07
CA ARG A 5 24.59 86.67 -29.80
C ARG A 5 23.66 86.87 -31.01
N ILE A 6 22.95 87.98 -30.86
CA ILE A 6 22.25 88.78 -31.82
C ILE A 6 23.25 89.37 -32.86
N PHE A 7 22.91 89.44 -34.13
CA PHE A 7 23.36 90.53 -34.96
C PHE A 7 22.24 90.95 -35.93
N ILE A 8 21.81 92.15 -35.73
CA ILE A 8 20.99 92.97 -36.57
C ILE A 8 21.89 93.70 -37.58
N LEU A 9 21.61 93.68 -38.86
CA LEU A 9 21.83 94.88 -39.70
C LEU A 9 20.96 94.81 -40.92
N GLY A 10 20.16 95.91 -41.06
CA GLY A 10 19.23 96.22 -42.15
C GLY A 10 19.92 96.93 -43.35
N ILE A 11 19.13 97.16 -44.33
CA ILE A 11 19.11 98.24 -45.34
C ILE A 11 18.43 97.70 -46.59
N LEU A 12 17.21 98.08 -46.89
CA LEU A 12 16.62 99.14 -47.64
C LEU A 12 16.58 98.95 -49.17
N LEU A 13 15.36 98.84 -49.69
CA LEU A 13 14.81 99.29 -51.00
C LEU A 13 15.33 98.70 -52.32
N LEU A 14 14.41 98.05 -53.05
CA LEU A 14 13.73 98.66 -54.18
C LEU A 14 12.75 97.64 -54.82
N THR A 15 11.58 98.13 -55.12
CA THR A 15 10.42 97.56 -55.79
C THR A 15 10.73 96.98 -57.11
N PHE A 16 10.28 95.80 -57.41
CA PHE A 16 9.70 95.35 -58.66
C PHE A 16 8.62 94.29 -58.36
N SER A 17 7.43 94.64 -58.74
CA SER A 17 6.33 93.73 -58.76
C SER A 17 6.53 92.60 -59.75
N CYS A 18 6.85 91.42 -59.27
CA CYS A 18 6.57 90.21 -59.93
C CYS A 18 5.78 89.37 -58.99
N VAL A 19 4.56 89.00 -59.32
CA VAL A 19 3.82 88.00 -58.60
C VAL A 19 4.61 86.67 -58.72
N ARG A 20 5.47 86.40 -57.76
CA ARG A 20 6.01 85.02 -57.55
C ARG A 20 4.84 84.33 -56.89
N GLU A 21 4.31 83.27 -57.48
CA GLU A 21 3.57 82.28 -56.74
C GLU A 21 4.51 81.82 -55.61
N ASP A 22 4.07 82.15 -54.38
CA ASP A 22 4.88 81.69 -53.19
C ASP A 22 5.02 80.17 -53.26
N GLU A 23 6.26 79.74 -53.46
CA GLU A 23 6.61 78.32 -53.50
C GLU A 23 6.02 77.64 -52.25
N VAL A 24 5.19 76.61 -52.46
CA VAL A 24 4.54 75.87 -51.37
C VAL A 24 5.59 75.18 -50.53
N TYR A 25 5.54 75.45 -49.27
CA TYR A 25 6.47 74.78 -48.33
C TYR A 25 5.75 74.22 -47.11
N ILE A 26 6.33 73.12 -46.60
CA ILE A 26 6.02 72.52 -45.29
C ILE A 26 7.33 72.33 -44.57
N SER A 27 7.48 72.92 -43.42
CA SER A 27 8.64 72.76 -42.52
C SER A 27 8.16 72.22 -41.16
N VAL A 28 8.92 71.32 -40.66
CA VAL A 28 8.67 70.78 -39.28
C VAL A 28 9.98 70.84 -38.48
N ASN A 29 9.86 71.08 -37.19
CA ASN A 29 11.01 71.13 -36.30
C ASN A 29 11.62 69.77 -36.00
N LYS A 30 10.85 68.69 -36.25
CA LYS A 30 11.27 67.29 -36.04
C LYS A 30 10.76 66.45 -37.20
N GLU A 31 11.63 65.65 -37.84
CA GLU A 31 11.24 64.61 -38.80
C GLU A 31 11.13 63.23 -38.18
N PHE A 32 11.59 63.08 -36.91
CA PHE A 32 11.55 61.89 -36.12
C PHE A 32 11.12 62.24 -34.69
N ILE A 33 10.14 61.51 -34.18
CA ILE A 33 9.64 61.58 -32.82
C ILE A 33 9.84 60.22 -32.17
N LYS A 34 10.47 60.19 -31.02
CA LYS A 34 10.66 58.98 -30.24
C LYS A 34 10.00 59.09 -28.88
N PHE A 35 9.17 58.11 -28.56
CA PHE A 35 8.62 57.87 -27.23
C PHE A 35 9.38 56.70 -26.62
N ASP A 36 9.59 56.71 -25.32
CA ASP A 36 9.93 55.54 -24.54
C ASP A 36 8.69 54.64 -24.38
N ASP A 37 8.83 53.51 -23.68
CA ASP A 37 7.75 52.60 -23.42
C ASP A 37 6.65 53.19 -22.55
N ALA A 38 6.96 54.18 -21.70
CA ALA A 38 5.96 54.88 -20.88
C ALA A 38 5.06 55.80 -21.71
N GLY A 39 5.45 56.15 -22.93
CA GLY A 39 4.76 57.11 -23.79
C GLY A 39 5.07 58.54 -23.37
N GLY A 40 4.08 59.40 -23.47
CA GLY A 40 4.23 60.81 -23.08
C GLY A 40 3.67 61.80 -24.12
N GLU A 41 4.14 63.04 -24.08
CA GLU A 41 3.73 64.10 -24.97
C GLU A 41 4.91 64.75 -25.66
N GLU A 42 4.83 64.85 -26.99
CA GLU A 42 5.80 65.54 -27.82
C GLU A 42 5.08 66.63 -28.63
N LEU A 43 5.81 67.77 -28.81
CA LEU A 43 5.33 68.87 -29.58
C LEU A 43 6.03 68.93 -30.95
N LEU A 44 5.22 68.95 -32.01
CA LEU A 44 5.67 69.15 -33.39
C LEU A 44 5.30 70.57 -33.80
N ILE A 45 6.27 71.38 -34.16
CA ILE A 45 6.05 72.72 -34.67
C ILE A 45 6.06 72.62 -36.19
N LEU A 46 4.95 72.92 -36.80
CA LEU A 46 4.69 72.96 -38.20
C LEU A 46 4.62 74.41 -38.67
N ASP A 47 5.36 74.74 -39.73
CA ASP A 47 5.21 76.02 -40.44
C ASP A 47 4.97 75.76 -41.93
N CYS A 48 3.90 76.32 -42.47
CA CYS A 48 3.55 76.10 -43.86
C CYS A 48 2.68 77.29 -44.39
N ASN A 49 2.75 77.49 -45.70
CA ASN A 49 2.01 78.63 -46.38
C ASN A 49 0.72 78.19 -47.09
N ARG A 50 0.17 77.06 -46.77
CA ARG A 50 -1.12 76.50 -47.21
C ARG A 50 -1.87 75.89 -46.04
N ASP A 51 -3.16 75.74 -46.20
CA ASP A 51 -3.97 74.96 -45.27
C ASP A 51 -3.48 73.51 -45.27
N TRP A 52 -3.43 72.89 -44.11
CA TRP A 52 -2.88 71.60 -43.93
C TRP A 52 -3.80 70.63 -43.18
N LYS A 53 -3.59 69.34 -43.43
CA LYS A 53 -4.26 68.23 -42.70
C LYS A 53 -3.21 67.19 -42.35
N LEU A 54 -3.30 66.66 -41.13
CA LEU A 54 -2.41 65.60 -40.63
C LEU A 54 -3.24 64.31 -40.52
N THR A 55 -2.61 63.22 -41.00
CA THR A 55 -3.10 61.85 -40.82
C THR A 55 -1.98 61.00 -40.23
N ALA A 56 -2.36 60.00 -39.43
CA ALA A 56 -1.41 59.03 -38.85
C ALA A 56 -1.71 57.63 -39.41
N SER A 57 -0.67 56.90 -39.75
CA SER A 57 -0.71 55.49 -40.14
C SER A 57 0.36 54.72 -39.40
N GLY A 58 0.03 53.49 -38.96
CA GLY A 58 0.95 52.61 -38.16
C GLY A 58 0.29 52.14 -36.91
N ASN A 59 1.10 51.69 -35.94
CA ASN A 59 0.62 51.01 -34.72
C ASN A 59 0.98 51.70 -33.39
N VAL A 60 1.55 52.94 -33.44
CA VAL A 60 1.72 53.76 -32.23
C VAL A 60 0.36 54.38 -31.91
N PRO A 61 -0.27 54.09 -30.78
CA PRO A 61 -1.50 54.73 -30.37
C PRO A 61 -1.26 56.18 -29.98
N MET A 62 -1.78 57.11 -30.75
CA MET A 62 -1.55 58.54 -30.54
C MET A 62 -2.83 59.34 -30.52
N ASN A 63 -2.90 60.29 -29.59
CA ASN A 63 -3.86 61.38 -29.64
C ASN A 63 -3.14 62.62 -30.16
N ILE A 64 -3.57 63.14 -31.34
CA ILE A 64 -2.91 64.22 -32.02
C ILE A 64 -3.90 65.41 -32.11
N HIS A 65 -3.44 66.58 -31.69
CA HIS A 65 -4.25 67.79 -31.77
C HIS A 65 -3.41 69.06 -31.97
N PRO A 66 -3.78 69.96 -32.90
CA PRO A 66 -4.82 69.80 -33.90
C PRO A 66 -4.39 68.88 -35.05
N VAL A 67 -5.34 68.32 -35.79
CA VAL A 67 -5.11 67.49 -37.02
C VAL A 67 -5.29 68.22 -38.34
N SER A 68 -5.60 69.51 -38.26
CA SER A 68 -5.71 70.42 -39.43
C SER A 68 -5.58 71.84 -38.98
N GLY A 69 -5.16 72.73 -39.89
CA GLY A 69 -5.02 74.15 -39.64
C GLY A 69 -4.89 74.94 -40.93
N VAL A 70 -4.79 76.28 -40.78
CA VAL A 70 -4.60 77.23 -41.87
C VAL A 70 -3.09 77.51 -42.00
N ALA A 71 -2.73 78.17 -43.11
CA ALA A 71 -1.34 78.66 -43.32
C ALA A 71 -0.80 79.41 -42.12
N GLY A 72 0.49 79.19 -41.81
CA GLY A 72 1.21 79.77 -40.71
C GLY A 72 1.81 78.71 -39.79
N THR A 73 2.34 79.14 -38.65
CA THR A 73 2.96 78.24 -37.66
C THR A 73 1.93 77.61 -36.74
N SER A 74 1.93 76.34 -36.62
CA SER A 74 1.04 75.55 -35.76
C SER A 74 1.84 74.69 -34.81
N ILE A 75 1.39 74.57 -33.57
CA ILE A 75 1.95 73.65 -32.56
C ILE A 75 1.00 72.47 -32.44
N ILE A 76 1.48 71.27 -32.73
CA ILE A 76 0.70 70.04 -32.73
C ILE A 76 1.19 69.20 -31.54
N SER A 77 0.30 68.91 -30.58
CA SER A 77 0.54 67.99 -29.48
C SER A 77 0.30 66.57 -29.99
N ILE A 78 1.26 65.69 -29.71
CA ILE A 78 1.21 64.27 -30.01
C ILE A 78 1.43 63.53 -28.70
N LYS A 79 0.38 62.85 -28.21
CA LYS A 79 0.40 62.09 -26.94
C LYS A 79 0.32 60.60 -27.25
N SER A 80 1.28 59.82 -26.78
CA SER A 80 1.24 58.37 -26.82
C SER A 80 0.95 57.79 -25.45
N VAL A 81 0.19 56.69 -25.40
CA VAL A 81 -0.05 55.90 -24.19
C VAL A 81 1.08 54.85 -24.01
N PRO A 82 1.26 54.28 -22.79
CA PRO A 82 2.28 53.30 -22.55
C PRO A 82 2.23 52.12 -23.55
N ASN A 83 3.41 51.64 -23.96
CA ASN A 83 3.59 50.41 -24.74
C ASN A 83 3.86 49.25 -23.81
N SER A 84 2.81 48.49 -23.47
CA SER A 84 2.94 47.27 -22.69
C SER A 84 3.39 46.03 -23.51
N ALA A 85 3.63 46.25 -24.82
CA ALA A 85 4.12 45.16 -25.68
C ALA A 85 5.65 45.08 -25.69
N ASN A 86 6.19 43.89 -25.87
CA ASN A 86 7.61 43.64 -25.95
C ASN A 86 8.20 43.87 -27.37
N PHE A 87 7.52 44.63 -28.20
CA PHE A 87 7.99 45.06 -29.50
C PHE A 87 7.80 46.57 -29.72
N GLN A 88 8.72 47.15 -30.45
CA GLN A 88 8.73 48.56 -30.84
C GLN A 88 7.55 48.83 -31.76
N ARG A 89 6.82 49.93 -31.51
CA ARG A 89 5.75 50.41 -32.38
C ARG A 89 6.26 51.51 -33.29
N THR A 90 5.75 51.56 -34.49
CA THR A 90 6.12 52.59 -35.46
C THR A 90 4.89 53.16 -36.15
N SER A 91 4.90 54.48 -36.41
CA SER A 91 3.86 55.17 -37.19
C SER A 91 4.48 56.27 -38.01
N ILE A 92 3.76 56.67 -39.04
CA ILE A 92 4.10 57.80 -39.87
C ILE A 92 2.99 58.84 -39.78
N LEU A 93 3.34 60.05 -39.43
CA LEU A 93 2.46 61.23 -39.55
C LEU A 93 2.66 61.82 -40.92
N SER A 94 1.60 61.99 -41.69
CA SER A 94 1.62 62.62 -43.03
C SER A 94 0.86 63.92 -42.93
N ILE A 95 1.61 65.03 -43.10
CA ILE A 95 1.11 66.38 -43.18
C ILE A 95 0.94 66.74 -44.64
N VAL A 96 -0.29 67.00 -45.05
CA VAL A 96 -0.65 67.20 -46.48
C VAL A 96 -1.25 68.61 -46.63
N THR A 97 -0.70 69.31 -47.62
CA THR A 97 -1.31 70.54 -48.16
C THR A 97 -1.89 70.22 -49.53
N SER A 98 -2.37 71.21 -50.24
CA SER A 98 -2.93 71.08 -51.62
C SER A 98 -1.86 70.53 -52.61
N GLU A 99 -0.55 70.69 -52.31
CA GLU A 99 0.55 70.45 -53.28
C GLU A 99 1.67 69.66 -52.74
N LEU A 100 1.91 69.57 -51.41
CA LEU A 100 3.01 68.91 -50.78
C LEU A 100 2.57 67.97 -49.68
N THR A 101 3.39 66.98 -49.44
CA THR A 101 3.27 66.07 -48.29
C THR A 101 4.59 66.00 -47.57
N LYS A 102 4.58 66.19 -46.25
CA LYS A 102 5.71 66.00 -45.34
C LYS A 102 5.43 64.86 -44.37
N SER A 103 6.37 63.96 -44.25
CA SER A 103 6.26 62.82 -43.33
C SER A 103 7.12 63.02 -42.09
N VAL A 104 6.57 62.63 -40.93
CA VAL A 104 7.31 62.55 -39.66
C VAL A 104 7.19 61.14 -39.17
N GLN A 105 8.32 60.48 -38.91
CA GLN A 105 8.35 59.14 -38.34
C GLN A 105 8.14 59.22 -36.80
N VAL A 106 7.29 58.36 -36.30
CA VAL A 106 7.09 58.21 -34.86
C VAL A 106 7.45 56.76 -34.46
N VAL A 107 8.26 56.63 -33.43
CA VAL A 107 8.69 55.36 -32.89
C VAL A 107 8.42 55.36 -31.39
N GLN A 108 7.87 54.27 -30.89
CA GLN A 108 7.72 54.03 -29.46
C GLN A 108 8.46 52.74 -29.07
N ASP A 109 9.35 52.85 -28.13
CA ASP A 109 10.14 51.70 -27.65
C ASP A 109 9.24 50.60 -27.10
N SER A 110 9.70 49.37 -27.14
CA SER A 110 9.13 48.21 -26.48
C SER A 110 9.27 48.33 -24.96
N LEU A 111 8.37 47.68 -24.22
CA LEU A 111 8.57 47.47 -22.79
C LEU A 111 9.95 46.80 -22.55
N ASP A 112 10.72 47.38 -21.66
CA ASP A 112 11.94 46.70 -21.15
C ASP A 112 11.51 45.59 -20.21
N VAL A 113 11.71 44.32 -20.64
CA VAL A 113 11.23 43.15 -19.91
C VAL A 113 12.15 42.89 -18.72
N GLU A 114 11.61 43.07 -17.53
CA GLU A 114 12.25 42.71 -16.28
C GLU A 114 11.64 41.37 -15.82
N PHE A 115 12.48 40.34 -15.69
CA PHE A 115 12.10 39.06 -15.13
C PHE A 115 13.29 38.45 -14.38
N ALA A 116 13.09 38.09 -13.11
CA ALA A 116 14.08 37.42 -12.31
C ALA A 116 13.44 36.48 -11.28
N LEU A 117 14.07 35.38 -11.00
CA LEU A 117 13.69 34.38 -9.99
C LEU A 117 14.64 34.48 -8.81
N PHE A 118 14.11 34.31 -7.59
CA PHE A 118 14.86 34.31 -6.35
C PHE A 118 14.41 33.17 -5.47
N GLU A 119 15.37 32.52 -4.80
CA GLU A 119 15.14 31.57 -3.74
C GLU A 119 15.77 32.14 -2.45
N ASP A 120 15.00 32.25 -1.38
CA ASP A 120 15.42 32.81 -0.10
C ASP A 120 16.15 34.17 -0.24
N GLY A 121 15.67 35.01 -1.17
CA GLY A 121 16.21 36.35 -1.42
C GLY A 121 17.51 36.38 -2.23
N ARG A 122 18.02 35.25 -2.72
CA ARG A 122 19.20 35.14 -3.60
C ARG A 122 18.75 34.86 -5.03
N PRO A 123 19.51 35.31 -6.04
CA PRO A 123 19.22 34.91 -7.41
C PRO A 123 19.13 33.39 -7.52
N PHE A 124 18.03 32.92 -8.13
CA PHE A 124 17.79 31.51 -8.34
C PHE A 124 18.71 30.95 -9.43
N ASP A 125 19.39 29.85 -9.16
CA ASP A 125 20.38 29.24 -10.05
C ASP A 125 19.78 28.33 -11.14
N GLY A 126 18.47 28.09 -11.09
CA GLY A 126 17.76 27.28 -12.07
C GLY A 126 17.36 25.90 -11.59
N THR A 127 17.76 25.50 -10.36
CA THR A 127 17.44 24.16 -9.82
C THR A 127 16.72 24.27 -8.48
N VAL A 128 15.61 23.57 -8.35
CA VAL A 128 14.90 23.36 -7.06
C VAL A 128 15.27 21.98 -6.56
N GLU A 129 16.00 21.93 -5.46
CA GLU A 129 16.46 20.67 -4.87
C GLU A 129 15.57 20.26 -3.72
N PHE A 130 15.12 19.01 -3.70
CA PHE A 130 14.32 18.41 -2.64
C PHE A 130 15.07 17.26 -1.98
N SER A 131 14.92 17.15 -0.68
CA SER A 131 15.31 15.96 0.07
C SER A 131 14.35 14.79 -0.20
N ALA A 132 14.78 13.56 0.08
CA ALA A 132 13.99 12.36 -0.12
C ALA A 132 12.67 12.36 0.67
N VAL A 133 12.64 12.96 1.86
CA VAL A 133 11.45 12.97 2.71
C VAL A 133 10.28 13.78 2.14
N GLY A 134 10.56 14.61 1.13
CA GLY A 134 9.59 15.54 0.55
C GLY A 134 9.49 16.83 1.37
N GLU A 135 9.34 17.93 0.66
CA GLU A 135 9.26 19.25 1.27
C GLU A 135 8.64 20.28 0.31
N THR A 136 8.44 21.49 0.81
CA THR A 136 7.94 22.60 -0.01
C THR A 136 9.00 23.68 -0.12
N LYS A 137 9.38 24.01 -1.36
CA LYS A 137 10.28 25.11 -1.72
C LYS A 137 9.49 26.26 -2.35
N LYS A 138 9.98 27.47 -2.21
CA LYS A 138 9.34 28.70 -2.72
C LYS A 138 10.29 29.48 -3.58
N ILE A 139 9.82 29.90 -4.73
CA ILE A 139 10.57 30.78 -5.64
C ILE A 139 9.78 32.07 -5.80
N ASP A 140 10.44 33.18 -5.50
CA ASP A 140 9.91 34.53 -5.72
C ASP A 140 10.12 34.92 -7.19
N VAL A 141 9.05 35.26 -7.86
CA VAL A 141 9.07 35.84 -9.22
C VAL A 141 9.01 37.34 -9.10
N ARG A 142 9.99 38.06 -9.70
CA ARG A 142 9.95 39.50 -9.90
C ARG A 142 9.83 39.79 -11.37
N SER A 143 8.74 40.40 -11.79
CA SER A 143 8.45 40.63 -13.18
C SER A 143 7.58 41.86 -13.37
N ASN A 144 7.79 42.55 -14.49
CA ASN A 144 6.89 43.61 -14.98
C ASN A 144 6.00 43.14 -16.17
N VAL A 145 6.06 41.85 -16.51
CA VAL A 145 5.25 41.22 -17.56
C VAL A 145 4.50 40.01 -17.03
N GLU A 146 3.52 39.54 -17.81
CA GLU A 146 2.87 38.25 -17.56
C GLU A 146 3.86 37.12 -17.76
N TRP A 147 3.73 36.08 -16.92
CA TRP A 147 4.53 34.88 -17.00
C TRP A 147 3.67 33.63 -16.85
N GLU A 148 4.11 32.53 -17.44
CA GLU A 148 3.45 31.24 -17.41
C GLU A 148 4.46 30.11 -17.26
N LEU A 149 4.26 29.24 -16.28
CA LEU A 149 5.05 28.03 -16.03
C LEU A 149 4.49 26.89 -16.87
N ASN A 150 5.27 26.46 -17.85
CA ASN A 150 4.96 25.33 -18.72
C ASN A 150 5.58 24.05 -18.16
N THR A 151 4.73 23.06 -17.86
CA THR A 151 5.09 21.81 -17.18
C THR A 151 4.62 20.59 -17.98
N PRO A 152 5.19 20.32 -19.16
CA PRO A 152 4.78 19.20 -20.00
C PRO A 152 5.02 17.86 -19.28
N LYS A 153 4.00 17.01 -19.21
CA LYS A 153 4.07 15.69 -18.54
C LYS A 153 4.59 15.78 -17.09
N LYS A 154 4.09 16.76 -16.34
CA LYS A 154 4.43 16.92 -14.92
C LYS A 154 4.24 15.61 -14.17
N PRO A 155 5.25 15.15 -13.41
CA PRO A 155 5.15 13.92 -12.65
C PRO A 155 4.25 14.10 -11.41
N ASP A 156 3.66 13.01 -10.95
CA ASP A 156 2.74 13.01 -9.80
C ASP A 156 3.42 13.40 -8.49
N TRP A 157 4.73 13.14 -8.37
CA TRP A 157 5.48 13.46 -7.15
C TRP A 157 5.71 14.97 -6.93
N LEU A 158 5.48 15.82 -7.94
CA LEU A 158 5.65 17.26 -7.85
C LEU A 158 4.31 17.97 -7.88
N THR A 159 4.01 18.76 -6.88
CA THR A 159 2.82 19.63 -6.83
C THR A 159 3.23 21.09 -6.94
N ILE A 160 2.51 21.86 -7.73
CA ILE A 160 2.77 23.28 -8.01
C ILE A 160 1.50 24.07 -7.71
N ASN A 161 1.62 25.12 -6.92
CA ASN A 161 0.45 25.90 -6.51
C ASN A 161 0.01 26.97 -7.52
N THR A 162 0.95 27.48 -8.34
CA THR A 162 0.73 28.61 -9.25
C THR A 162 1.43 28.39 -10.57
N TYR A 163 0.70 28.46 -11.66
CA TYR A 163 1.22 28.22 -13.02
C TYR A 163 1.36 29.51 -13.86
N LYS A 164 0.75 30.60 -13.45
CA LYS A 164 0.79 31.87 -14.17
C LYS A 164 0.59 33.04 -13.23
N GLY A 165 1.12 34.20 -13.61
CA GLY A 165 0.94 35.43 -12.86
C GLY A 165 1.21 36.66 -13.71
N GLN A 166 0.92 37.83 -13.15
CA GLN A 166 1.25 39.13 -13.68
C GLN A 166 2.00 39.92 -12.61
N GLY A 167 3.20 40.38 -12.94
CA GLY A 167 4.05 41.05 -11.95
C GLY A 167 4.68 40.10 -10.93
N ASN A 168 5.05 40.67 -9.78
CA ASN A 168 5.69 39.91 -8.72
C ASN A 168 4.75 38.88 -8.09
N SER A 169 5.27 37.69 -7.81
CA SER A 169 4.49 36.57 -7.29
C SER A 169 5.39 35.56 -6.58
N VAL A 170 4.80 34.54 -5.93
CA VAL A 170 5.51 33.42 -5.32
C VAL A 170 4.95 32.12 -5.86
N ILE A 171 5.84 31.27 -6.34
CA ILE A 171 5.50 29.89 -6.74
C ILE A 171 5.98 28.94 -5.64
N SER A 172 5.09 28.05 -5.19
CA SER A 172 5.47 26.99 -4.26
C SER A 172 5.47 25.65 -4.99
N PHE A 173 6.54 24.91 -4.80
CA PHE A 173 6.78 23.57 -5.32
C PHE A 173 6.85 22.60 -4.16
N THR A 174 5.97 21.60 -4.14
CA THR A 174 5.94 20.58 -3.09
C THR A 174 6.26 19.23 -3.69
N SER A 175 7.26 18.55 -3.16
CA SER A 175 7.59 17.18 -3.54
C SER A 175 6.96 16.17 -2.58
N ALA A 176 6.41 15.08 -3.11
CA ALA A 176 6.06 13.92 -2.32
C ALA A 176 7.33 13.15 -1.90
N LYS A 177 7.26 12.35 -0.83
CA LYS A 177 8.36 11.47 -0.38
C LYS A 177 8.87 10.60 -1.55
N ASN A 178 10.19 10.50 -1.70
CA ASN A 178 10.83 9.53 -2.57
C ASN A 178 11.24 8.30 -1.77
N ASN A 179 10.55 7.18 -1.97
CA ASN A 179 10.86 5.94 -1.28
C ASN A 179 11.92 5.09 -2.01
N SER A 180 12.41 5.53 -3.18
CA SER A 180 13.47 4.80 -3.88
C SER A 180 14.79 4.92 -3.14
N ARG A 181 15.40 3.80 -2.80
CA ARG A 181 16.75 3.73 -2.21
C ARG A 181 17.84 3.81 -3.27
N THR A 182 17.52 3.51 -4.53
CA THR A 182 18.50 3.36 -5.62
C THR A 182 18.60 4.55 -6.54
N SER A 183 17.61 5.44 -6.56
CA SER A 183 17.58 6.54 -7.50
C SER A 183 16.87 7.78 -7.00
N GLY A 184 17.51 8.91 -7.14
CA GLY A 184 16.85 10.20 -7.15
C GLY A 184 15.94 10.33 -8.37
N ARG A 185 15.16 11.39 -8.41
CA ARG A 185 14.29 11.68 -9.56
C ARG A 185 14.39 13.15 -9.94
N SER A 186 14.15 13.42 -11.21
CA SER A 186 14.27 14.77 -11.76
C SER A 186 13.13 15.09 -12.73
N TYR A 187 12.90 16.38 -12.90
CA TYR A 187 11.93 16.90 -13.86
C TYR A 187 12.35 18.28 -14.32
N GLY A 188 12.04 18.63 -15.59
CA GLY A 188 12.32 19.94 -16.15
C GLY A 188 11.04 20.67 -16.56
N ALA A 189 10.97 21.95 -16.25
CA ALA A 189 9.92 22.87 -16.67
C ALA A 189 10.51 24.14 -17.28
N MET A 190 9.67 24.97 -17.88
CA MET A 190 10.06 26.27 -18.41
C MET A 190 9.08 27.32 -17.94
N ILE A 191 9.59 28.47 -17.52
CA ILE A 191 8.77 29.65 -17.28
C ILE A 191 8.92 30.62 -18.45
N ASN A 192 7.82 30.91 -19.10
CA ASN A 192 7.75 31.83 -20.25
C ASN A 192 7.36 33.22 -19.76
N PHE A 193 7.99 34.26 -20.29
CA PHE A 193 7.68 35.65 -19.99
C PHE A 193 7.98 36.53 -21.21
N GLY A 194 7.01 37.26 -21.66
CA GLY A 194 7.11 37.97 -22.93
C GLY A 194 7.43 36.99 -24.09
N THR A 195 8.55 37.22 -24.78
CA THR A 195 9.07 36.33 -25.85
C THR A 195 10.22 35.46 -25.37
N GLN A 196 10.54 35.48 -24.09
CA GLN A 196 11.67 34.78 -23.50
C GLN A 196 11.19 33.64 -22.61
N TYR A 197 12.11 32.77 -22.23
CA TYR A 197 11.87 31.71 -21.27
C TYR A 197 13.11 31.46 -20.41
N GLN A 198 12.88 30.90 -19.24
CA GLN A 198 13.91 30.38 -18.33
C GLN A 198 13.56 28.93 -17.97
N SER A 199 14.55 28.04 -18.01
CA SER A 199 14.39 26.66 -17.58
C SER A 199 14.44 26.57 -16.07
N ILE A 200 13.62 25.67 -15.50
CA ILE A 200 13.64 25.28 -14.10
C ILE A 200 13.81 23.78 -14.03
N SER A 201 14.83 23.34 -13.32
CA SER A 201 15.08 21.94 -13.03
C SER A 201 14.60 21.61 -11.62
N PHE A 202 14.04 20.45 -11.44
CA PHE A 202 13.66 19.89 -10.14
C PHE A 202 14.42 18.61 -9.93
N THR A 203 15.09 18.47 -8.81
CA THR A 203 15.78 17.24 -8.41
C THR A 203 15.31 16.83 -7.04
N GLN A 204 15.22 15.54 -6.81
CA GLN A 204 14.94 14.99 -5.47
C GLN A 204 15.85 13.80 -5.23
N ASP A 205 16.46 13.79 -4.05
CA ASP A 205 17.35 12.72 -3.63
C ASP A 205 16.64 11.36 -3.53
N SER A 206 17.40 10.28 -3.64
CA SER A 206 16.97 8.96 -3.18
C SER A 206 16.88 8.91 -1.67
N ALA A 207 16.03 8.04 -1.13
CA ALA A 207 16.02 7.75 0.29
C ALA A 207 17.38 7.14 0.72
N VAL A 208 17.77 7.39 1.94
CA VAL A 208 18.93 6.71 2.54
C VAL A 208 18.49 5.26 2.83
N ASN A 209 19.34 4.29 2.54
CA ASN A 209 19.16 2.91 2.91
C ASN A 209 19.94 2.62 4.19
N HIS A 210 19.28 1.95 5.16
CA HIS A 210 19.92 1.41 6.35
C HIS A 210 19.83 -0.11 6.29
N LEU A 211 20.93 -0.78 6.56
CA LEU A 211 20.94 -2.24 6.61
C LEU A 211 20.06 -2.75 7.76
N PRO A 212 19.45 -3.94 7.62
CA PRO A 212 18.67 -4.55 8.68
C PRO A 212 19.46 -4.74 9.98
N ALA A 213 18.76 -4.86 11.09
CA ALA A 213 19.38 -5.25 12.35
C ALA A 213 20.05 -6.62 12.24
N VAL A 214 21.16 -6.84 12.94
CA VAL A 214 21.91 -8.10 12.95
C VAL A 214 21.01 -9.23 13.47
N PRO A 215 20.88 -10.37 12.75
CA PRO A 215 20.14 -11.53 13.25
C PRO A 215 20.73 -12.03 14.57
N ALA A 216 19.87 -12.34 15.54
CA ALA A 216 20.27 -12.75 16.88
C ALA A 216 19.42 -13.92 17.38
N ASP A 217 19.76 -14.44 18.57
CA ASP A 217 19.03 -15.52 19.22
C ASP A 217 18.93 -16.78 18.34
N LEU A 218 20.05 -17.15 17.70
CA LEU A 218 20.11 -18.28 16.81
C LEU A 218 19.82 -19.60 17.54
N PHE A 219 19.01 -20.43 16.88
CA PHE A 219 18.80 -21.82 17.31
C PHE A 219 19.18 -22.77 16.15
N PRO A 220 19.96 -23.84 16.40
CA PRO A 220 20.50 -24.29 17.69
C PRO A 220 21.37 -23.22 18.35
N SER A 221 21.30 -23.13 19.71
CA SER A 221 22.08 -22.13 20.46
C SER A 221 23.57 -22.49 20.52
N ASN A 222 24.40 -21.50 20.80
CA ASN A 222 25.84 -21.71 20.88
C ASN A 222 26.22 -22.74 21.96
N ASN A 223 27.04 -23.68 21.57
CA ASN A 223 27.48 -24.87 22.35
C ASN A 223 26.33 -25.84 22.71
N ALA A 224 25.19 -25.78 22.00
CA ALA A 224 24.19 -26.83 22.15
C ALA A 224 24.78 -28.20 21.79
N TYR A 225 24.36 -29.21 22.53
CA TYR A 225 24.76 -30.60 22.28
C TYR A 225 23.50 -31.47 22.24
N ASN A 226 23.64 -32.67 21.68
CA ASN A 226 22.52 -33.59 21.46
C ASN A 226 21.43 -32.96 20.59
N VAL A 227 21.83 -32.11 19.63
CA VAL A 227 20.92 -31.48 18.69
C VAL A 227 20.43 -32.52 17.69
N PRO A 228 19.14 -32.63 17.38
CA PRO A 228 18.63 -33.55 16.36
C PRO A 228 19.38 -33.40 15.03
N VAL A 229 19.50 -34.49 14.26
CA VAL A 229 20.14 -34.44 12.92
C VAL A 229 19.28 -33.73 11.86
N SER A 230 18.04 -33.46 12.19
CA SER A 230 17.15 -32.59 11.40
C SER A 230 16.62 -31.45 12.28
N PRO A 231 17.50 -30.54 12.75
CA PRO A 231 17.07 -29.48 13.65
C PRO A 231 16.18 -28.45 12.92
N LYS A 232 15.30 -27.82 13.67
CA LYS A 232 14.76 -26.54 13.27
C LYS A 232 15.85 -25.48 13.44
N PHE A 233 16.15 -24.73 12.39
CA PHE A 233 16.98 -23.54 12.49
C PHE A 233 16.07 -22.35 12.65
N SER A 234 16.40 -21.46 13.58
CA SER A 234 15.62 -20.22 13.76
C SER A 234 16.47 -19.12 14.35
N TRP A 235 15.99 -17.89 14.21
CA TRP A 235 16.59 -16.67 14.74
C TRP A 235 15.52 -15.64 15.02
N ARG A 236 15.88 -14.61 15.78
CA ARG A 236 15.00 -13.48 16.02
C ARG A 236 14.92 -12.64 14.76
N GLU A 237 13.70 -12.22 14.42
CA GLU A 237 13.41 -11.33 13.30
C GLU A 237 14.25 -10.04 13.39
N SER A 238 14.89 -9.69 12.28
CA SER A 238 15.63 -8.44 12.13
C SER A 238 14.66 -7.34 11.72
N THR A 239 14.71 -6.22 12.44
CA THR A 239 13.97 -5.02 12.06
C THR A 239 14.78 -4.20 11.06
N ASP A 240 14.12 -3.64 10.08
CA ASP A 240 14.68 -2.65 9.17
C ASP A 240 14.18 -1.26 9.53
N GLU A 241 15.10 -0.27 9.63
CA GLU A 241 14.75 1.10 10.03
C GLU A 241 13.89 1.81 8.98
N ASP A 242 14.06 1.42 7.74
CA ASP A 242 13.35 1.99 6.59
C ASP A 242 12.01 1.28 6.32
N GLY A 243 11.78 0.13 6.96
CA GLY A 243 10.59 -0.70 6.79
C GLY A 243 10.64 -1.58 5.54
N ASP A 244 11.84 -1.88 5.04
CA ASP A 244 12.03 -2.77 3.89
C ASP A 244 11.91 -4.24 4.31
N GLU A 245 11.54 -5.11 3.36
CA GLU A 245 11.43 -6.54 3.60
C GLU A 245 12.82 -7.16 3.76
N VAL A 246 13.03 -7.88 4.87
CA VAL A 246 14.31 -8.49 5.18
C VAL A 246 14.37 -9.92 4.61
N THR A 247 15.39 -10.21 3.83
CA THR A 247 15.73 -11.54 3.35
C THR A 247 16.91 -12.08 4.14
N TYR A 248 16.82 -13.35 4.54
CA TYR A 248 17.83 -14.06 5.31
C TYR A 248 18.55 -15.07 4.45
N ILE A 249 19.87 -15.20 4.67
CA ILE A 249 20.73 -16.24 4.10
C ILE A 249 21.35 -17.01 5.25
N ALA A 250 20.92 -18.26 5.43
CA ALA A 250 21.48 -19.11 6.47
C ALA A 250 22.58 -20.02 5.90
N GLN A 251 23.67 -20.13 6.64
CA GLN A 251 24.87 -20.87 6.22
C GLN A 251 25.32 -21.83 7.32
N LEU A 252 25.79 -22.98 6.89
CA LEU A 252 26.33 -24.04 7.75
C LEU A 252 27.78 -24.38 7.35
N SER A 253 28.57 -24.80 8.30
CA SER A 253 29.95 -25.24 8.09
C SER A 253 30.31 -26.34 9.09
N GLU A 254 31.20 -27.27 8.71
CA GLU A 254 31.76 -28.28 9.60
C GLU A 254 33.12 -27.88 10.21
N ASP A 255 33.81 -26.92 9.58
CA ASP A 255 35.18 -26.50 9.94
C ASP A 255 35.28 -25.00 10.30
N ASN A 256 34.19 -24.25 10.26
CA ASN A 256 34.14 -22.80 10.46
C ASN A 256 34.96 -21.99 9.42
N GLU A 257 35.36 -22.60 8.34
CA GLU A 257 36.10 -21.96 7.23
C GLU A 257 35.32 -22.05 5.91
N ASN A 258 34.80 -23.25 5.59
CA ASN A 258 34.05 -23.51 4.37
C ASN A 258 32.56 -23.49 4.65
N TRP A 259 31.90 -22.44 4.19
CA TRP A 259 30.48 -22.18 4.42
C TRP A 259 29.65 -22.56 3.20
N PHE A 260 28.53 -23.22 3.42
CA PHE A 260 27.55 -23.51 2.38
C PHE A 260 26.16 -23.01 2.79
N GLN A 261 25.48 -22.41 1.83
CA GLN A 261 24.15 -21.88 2.03
C GLN A 261 23.15 -23.03 2.17
N ILE A 262 22.35 -22.98 3.23
CA ILE A 262 21.31 -23.97 3.52
C ILE A 262 19.90 -23.42 3.38
N TYR A 263 19.74 -22.09 3.43
CA TYR A 263 18.45 -21.41 3.29
C TYR A 263 18.63 -20.00 2.70
N GLU A 264 17.63 -19.56 1.96
CA GLU A 264 17.45 -18.16 1.55
C GLU A 264 15.95 -17.86 1.49
N GLY A 265 15.49 -16.79 2.14
CA GLY A 265 14.09 -16.39 2.17
C GLY A 265 13.77 -15.41 3.29
N THR A 266 12.50 -15.06 3.44
CA THR A 266 12.02 -14.09 4.42
C THR A 266 11.60 -14.71 5.76
N SER A 267 11.47 -16.04 5.84
CA SER A 267 11.13 -16.71 7.09
C SER A 267 12.30 -16.71 8.06
N THR A 268 12.02 -16.50 9.33
CA THR A 268 13.01 -16.56 10.44
C THR A 268 13.23 -17.96 10.99
N ALA A 269 12.64 -18.97 10.34
CA ALA A 269 12.83 -20.36 10.71
C ALA A 269 12.66 -21.27 9.50
N PHE A 270 13.41 -22.37 9.49
CA PHE A 270 13.31 -23.43 8.49
C PHE A 270 13.85 -24.75 9.05
N THR A 271 13.65 -25.81 8.28
CA THR A 271 14.25 -27.12 8.54
C THR A 271 14.96 -27.62 7.29
N LEU A 272 15.92 -28.52 7.43
CA LEU A 272 16.66 -29.04 6.27
C LEU A 272 15.73 -29.76 5.28
N SER A 273 14.73 -30.48 5.77
CA SER A 273 13.74 -31.16 4.93
C SER A 273 12.84 -30.19 4.18
N SER A 274 12.44 -29.06 4.83
CA SER A 274 11.59 -28.04 4.18
C SER A 274 12.29 -27.33 3.01
N VAL A 275 13.62 -27.38 2.98
CA VAL A 275 14.44 -26.81 1.90
C VAL A 275 15.10 -27.88 1.01
N GLY A 276 14.62 -29.13 1.11
CA GLY A 276 15.06 -30.24 0.27
C GLY A 276 16.50 -30.70 0.54
N ARG A 277 17.02 -30.51 1.77
CA ARG A 277 18.36 -30.91 2.17
C ARG A 277 18.36 -32.18 3.01
N GLN A 278 19.47 -32.90 2.97
CA GLN A 278 19.66 -34.12 3.76
C GLN A 278 19.89 -33.79 5.24
N LYS A 279 19.61 -34.76 6.09
CA LYS A 279 19.93 -34.72 7.53
C LYS A 279 21.41 -34.49 7.75
N LEU A 280 21.75 -33.91 8.90
CA LEU A 280 23.12 -33.79 9.39
C LEU A 280 23.67 -35.17 9.86
N ASP A 281 24.97 -35.28 9.92
CA ASP A 281 25.61 -36.48 10.46
C ASP A 281 25.47 -36.53 11.99
N PHE A 282 25.37 -37.73 12.55
CA PHE A 282 25.34 -37.96 13.99
C PHE A 282 26.69 -37.63 14.63
N ASN A 283 26.65 -37.20 15.89
CA ASN A 283 27.81 -36.90 16.72
C ASN A 283 28.85 -35.97 16.04
N THR A 284 28.37 -35.02 15.24
CA THR A 284 29.18 -34.12 14.44
C THR A 284 29.03 -32.68 14.91
N ILE A 285 30.11 -31.92 14.86
CA ILE A 285 30.14 -30.51 15.20
C ILE A 285 29.80 -29.71 13.94
N TYR A 286 28.86 -28.78 14.06
CA TYR A 286 28.50 -27.83 13.04
C TYR A 286 28.60 -26.40 13.55
N TYR A 287 28.89 -25.47 12.62
CA TYR A 287 28.87 -24.04 12.81
C TYR A 287 27.75 -23.46 11.97
N PHE A 288 27.02 -22.51 12.52
CA PHE A 288 25.84 -21.91 11.89
C PHE A 288 25.85 -20.39 12.03
N LYS A 289 25.55 -19.69 10.97
CA LYS A 289 25.34 -18.23 10.96
C LYS A 289 24.22 -17.85 10.01
N VAL A 290 23.69 -16.65 10.20
CA VAL A 290 22.64 -16.06 9.38
C VAL A 290 23.06 -14.67 8.96
N ALA A 291 22.94 -14.36 7.70
CA ALA A 291 23.03 -13.01 7.16
C ALA A 291 21.63 -12.46 6.89
N ALA A 292 21.44 -11.15 7.05
CA ALA A 292 20.23 -10.44 6.71
C ALA A 292 20.53 -9.32 5.72
N THR A 293 19.68 -9.16 4.71
CA THR A 293 19.74 -8.10 3.68
C THR A 293 18.36 -7.61 3.35
N ASP A 294 18.26 -6.34 3.01
CA ASP A 294 17.07 -5.69 2.46
C ASP A 294 16.98 -5.74 0.92
N GLY A 295 17.97 -6.41 0.29
CA GLY A 295 18.05 -6.58 -1.16
C GLY A 295 18.66 -5.40 -1.91
N TYR A 296 19.12 -4.35 -1.20
CA TYR A 296 19.86 -3.26 -1.82
C TYR A 296 21.37 -3.54 -1.90
N MET A 297 22.07 -2.79 -2.73
CA MET A 297 23.49 -3.06 -3.05
C MET A 297 24.46 -2.78 -1.89
N ASP A 298 24.00 -2.30 -0.76
CA ASP A 298 24.82 -1.89 0.38
C ASP A 298 25.36 -3.08 1.18
N GLY A 299 24.91 -4.32 0.87
CA GLY A 299 25.44 -5.54 1.43
C GLY A 299 24.48 -6.29 2.35
N TYR A 300 25.04 -6.93 3.36
CA TYR A 300 24.31 -7.71 4.35
C TYR A 300 25.00 -7.58 5.71
N VAL A 301 24.25 -7.84 6.77
CA VAL A 301 24.76 -7.98 8.14
C VAL A 301 24.76 -9.43 8.54
N GLU A 302 25.80 -9.89 9.22
CA GLU A 302 25.92 -11.29 9.68
C GLU A 302 25.75 -11.39 11.18
N SER A 303 25.09 -12.46 11.63
CA SER A 303 25.04 -12.86 13.03
C SER A 303 26.41 -13.28 13.57
N GLU A 304 26.50 -13.43 14.89
CA GLU A 304 27.57 -14.23 15.46
C GLU A 304 27.48 -15.69 14.98
N VAL A 305 28.63 -16.36 14.89
CA VAL A 305 28.69 -17.78 14.57
C VAL A 305 28.35 -18.59 15.82
N VAL A 306 27.37 -19.46 15.74
CA VAL A 306 27.05 -20.42 16.77
C VAL A 306 27.61 -21.81 16.41
N LYS A 307 28.03 -22.58 17.43
CA LYS A 307 28.54 -23.93 17.29
C LYS A 307 27.60 -24.89 18.03
N PHE A 308 27.28 -26.02 17.41
CA PHE A 308 26.49 -27.06 18.07
C PHE A 308 27.00 -28.46 17.71
N THR A 309 26.59 -29.46 18.48
CA THR A 309 26.94 -30.88 18.24
C THR A 309 25.66 -31.68 18.12
N THR A 310 25.55 -32.46 17.05
CA THR A 310 24.39 -33.32 16.79
C THR A 310 24.32 -34.50 17.75
N ALA A 311 23.13 -35.08 17.89
CA ALA A 311 22.88 -36.27 18.72
C ALA A 311 23.76 -37.46 18.29
N ALA A 312 24.12 -38.25 19.24
CA ALA A 312 24.92 -39.46 18.98
C ALA A 312 24.11 -40.63 18.41
N THR A 313 22.80 -40.63 18.66
CA THR A 313 21.86 -41.66 18.20
C THR A 313 20.52 -41.01 17.86
N GLN A 314 19.70 -41.69 17.08
CA GLN A 314 18.36 -41.28 16.70
C GLN A 314 17.42 -41.26 17.93
N ASN A 315 16.69 -40.16 18.11
CA ASN A 315 15.59 -40.04 19.04
C ASN A 315 14.29 -39.85 18.24
N THR A 316 13.32 -40.71 18.50
CA THR A 316 12.03 -40.71 17.78
C THR A 316 10.88 -40.55 18.77
N TRP A 317 9.88 -39.76 18.37
CA TRP A 317 8.61 -39.73 19.06
C TRP A 317 7.92 -41.10 19.07
N GLN A 318 7.29 -41.43 20.20
CA GLN A 318 6.47 -42.63 20.31
C GLN A 318 4.99 -42.26 20.21
N THR A 319 4.16 -43.14 19.68
CA THR A 319 2.69 -42.93 19.68
C THR A 319 2.19 -42.68 21.10
N GLY A 320 1.40 -41.59 21.27
CA GLY A 320 0.95 -41.14 22.57
C GLY A 320 1.94 -40.24 23.33
N GLU A 321 3.16 -40.10 22.86
CA GLU A 321 4.08 -39.10 23.39
C GLU A 321 3.60 -37.70 23.01
N TYR A 322 3.55 -36.79 23.99
CA TYR A 322 3.14 -35.43 23.77
C TYR A 322 4.12 -34.42 24.38
N ARG A 323 4.07 -33.18 23.83
CA ARG A 323 4.83 -32.04 24.37
C ARG A 323 3.95 -30.81 24.39
N GLN A 324 3.98 -30.11 25.51
CA GLN A 324 3.34 -28.80 25.61
C GLN A 324 4.19 -27.76 24.88
N MET A 325 3.60 -27.12 23.87
CA MET A 325 4.25 -26.09 23.06
C MET A 325 3.99 -24.69 23.58
N ILE A 326 2.76 -24.44 24.04
CA ILE A 326 2.34 -23.17 24.59
C ILE A 326 1.62 -23.46 25.91
N GLN A 327 1.96 -22.65 26.93
CA GLN A 327 1.25 -22.64 28.21
C GLN A 327 0.40 -21.36 28.29
N SER A 328 -0.86 -21.51 28.60
CA SER A 328 -1.71 -20.35 28.85
C SER A 328 -1.25 -19.55 30.07
N ALA A 329 -1.42 -18.25 30.01
CA ALA A 329 -1.14 -17.32 31.09
C ALA A 329 -2.42 -16.72 31.71
N LYS A 330 -3.58 -16.97 31.11
CA LYS A 330 -4.85 -16.35 31.51
C LYS A 330 -6.05 -17.30 31.50
N GLY A 331 -6.89 -17.15 32.51
CA GLY A 331 -8.19 -17.79 32.61
C GLY A 331 -8.15 -19.33 32.55
N VAL A 332 -9.31 -19.91 32.23
CA VAL A 332 -9.41 -21.35 31.92
C VAL A 332 -8.90 -21.52 30.47
N PRO A 333 -7.85 -22.31 30.21
CA PRO A 333 -7.26 -22.39 28.89
C PRO A 333 -8.16 -23.11 27.89
N SER A 334 -8.22 -22.61 26.66
CA SER A 334 -8.62 -23.43 25.52
C SER A 334 -7.48 -24.36 25.16
N VAL A 335 -7.74 -25.66 25.15
CA VAL A 335 -6.71 -26.68 24.86
C VAL A 335 -6.79 -27.06 23.38
N LEU A 336 -5.69 -26.81 22.67
CA LEU A 336 -5.53 -27.19 21.27
C LEU A 336 -4.52 -28.34 21.18
N VAL A 337 -4.89 -29.37 20.42
CA VAL A 337 -4.02 -30.54 20.19
C VAL A 337 -3.66 -30.59 18.72
N PHE A 338 -2.36 -30.54 18.43
CA PHE A 338 -1.84 -30.73 17.10
C PHE A 338 -1.22 -32.12 16.99
N THR A 339 -1.69 -32.91 16.06
CA THR A 339 -1.21 -34.28 15.78
C THR A 339 -0.89 -34.46 14.32
N GLY A 340 -0.44 -35.63 13.93
CA GLY A 340 -0.12 -35.94 12.53
C GLY A 340 -0.55 -37.33 12.11
N ASP A 341 -0.92 -37.50 10.83
CA ASP A 341 -1.15 -38.81 10.21
C ASP A 341 -0.25 -39.01 8.99
N GLY A 342 0.10 -40.26 8.70
CA GLY A 342 1.02 -40.59 7.61
C GLY A 342 2.50 -40.26 7.91
N TYR A 343 2.88 -40.09 9.15
CA TYR A 343 4.26 -39.93 9.60
C TYR A 343 4.77 -41.28 10.10
N THR A 344 5.84 -41.78 9.46
CA THR A 344 6.51 -43.03 9.85
C THR A 344 7.54 -42.76 10.96
N SER A 345 8.13 -43.83 11.52
CA SER A 345 9.20 -43.72 12.50
C SER A 345 10.35 -42.82 12.05
N GLU A 346 10.67 -42.80 10.76
CA GLU A 346 11.71 -41.91 10.21
C GLU A 346 11.24 -40.42 10.23
N ASP A 347 9.96 -40.16 9.99
CA ASP A 347 9.37 -38.83 10.03
C ASP A 347 9.24 -38.30 11.46
N LEU A 348 9.12 -39.22 12.41
CA LEU A 348 8.97 -38.96 13.84
C LEU A 348 10.32 -38.81 14.59
N GLU A 349 11.48 -38.77 13.91
CA GLU A 349 12.70 -38.33 14.55
C GLU A 349 12.52 -36.93 15.15
N TYR A 350 13.04 -36.65 16.35
CA TYR A 350 12.99 -35.32 16.92
C TYR A 350 13.64 -34.29 15.96
N GLY A 351 12.94 -33.24 15.65
CA GLY A 351 13.31 -32.28 14.62
C GLY A 351 13.10 -32.77 13.18
N GLY A 352 12.43 -33.91 12.98
CA GLY A 352 12.05 -34.47 11.69
C GLY A 352 10.81 -33.78 11.06
N SER A 353 10.26 -34.45 10.05
CA SER A 353 9.11 -33.84 9.28
C SER A 353 7.91 -33.57 10.17
N PHE A 354 7.57 -34.51 11.08
CA PHE A 354 6.46 -34.34 12.01
C PHE A 354 6.61 -33.10 12.89
N ASP A 355 7.78 -32.96 13.55
CA ASP A 355 8.04 -31.79 14.40
C ASP A 355 7.88 -30.48 13.63
N ASN A 356 8.45 -30.46 12.46
CA ASN A 356 8.52 -29.25 11.64
C ASN A 356 7.15 -28.82 11.08
N ASP A 357 6.37 -29.80 10.62
CA ASP A 357 5.06 -29.52 10.04
C ASP A 357 4.06 -29.12 11.12
N VAL A 358 4.11 -29.76 12.29
CA VAL A 358 3.26 -29.39 13.43
C VAL A 358 3.67 -28.02 14.00
N ASP A 359 4.99 -27.76 14.16
CA ASP A 359 5.47 -26.45 14.63
C ASP A 359 4.99 -25.34 13.69
N ARG A 360 5.11 -25.55 12.37
CA ARG A 360 4.61 -24.61 11.36
C ARG A 360 3.10 -24.41 11.47
N ALA A 361 2.31 -25.46 11.67
CA ALA A 361 0.85 -25.31 11.84
C ALA A 361 0.50 -24.44 13.04
N VAL A 362 1.20 -24.62 14.16
CA VAL A 362 1.00 -23.79 15.36
C VAL A 362 1.43 -22.35 15.12
N GLU A 363 2.60 -22.12 14.50
CA GLU A 363 3.10 -20.79 14.16
C GLU A 363 2.12 -20.05 13.25
N GLU A 364 1.60 -20.72 12.24
CA GLU A 364 0.65 -20.15 11.29
C GLU A 364 -0.66 -19.73 11.95
N LEU A 365 -1.22 -20.55 12.84
CA LEU A 365 -2.43 -20.19 13.58
C LEU A 365 -2.22 -18.93 14.42
N PHE A 366 -1.10 -18.84 15.14
CA PHE A 366 -0.81 -17.72 16.04
C PHE A 366 -0.13 -16.52 15.34
N SER A 367 0.01 -16.55 14.03
CA SER A 367 0.47 -15.41 13.22
C SER A 367 -0.64 -14.43 12.85
N ILE A 368 -1.91 -14.87 12.90
CA ILE A 368 -3.08 -14.11 12.45
C ILE A 368 -3.92 -13.61 13.63
N GLU A 369 -4.54 -12.42 13.46
CA GLU A 369 -5.54 -11.93 14.41
C GLU A 369 -6.87 -12.70 14.28
N PRO A 370 -7.57 -13.00 15.40
CA PRO A 370 -7.26 -12.58 16.76
C PRO A 370 -6.36 -13.56 17.55
N TYR A 371 -5.99 -14.70 17.00
CA TYR A 371 -5.18 -15.71 17.70
C TYR A 371 -3.84 -15.17 18.20
N LYS A 372 -3.19 -14.28 17.43
CA LYS A 372 -1.94 -13.62 17.78
C LYS A 372 -2.10 -12.82 19.09
N THR A 373 -3.08 -11.94 19.16
CA THR A 373 -3.34 -11.09 20.33
C THR A 373 -3.80 -11.88 21.53
N TYR A 374 -4.57 -12.95 21.34
CA TYR A 374 -5.15 -13.75 22.41
C TYR A 374 -4.38 -15.04 22.70
N LYS A 375 -3.15 -15.17 22.23
CA LYS A 375 -2.30 -16.37 22.39
C LYS A 375 -2.20 -16.82 23.86
N GLU A 376 -2.20 -15.90 24.81
CA GLU A 376 -2.09 -16.14 26.25
C GLU A 376 -3.28 -16.91 26.88
N TYR A 377 -4.36 -17.13 26.14
CA TYR A 377 -5.52 -17.90 26.58
C TYR A 377 -5.49 -19.37 26.14
N PHE A 378 -4.45 -19.79 25.42
CA PHE A 378 -4.37 -21.12 24.86
C PHE A 378 -3.28 -21.96 25.53
N THR A 379 -3.58 -23.24 25.76
CA THR A 379 -2.58 -24.27 25.98
C THR A 379 -2.53 -25.18 24.76
N VAL A 380 -1.35 -25.38 24.21
CA VAL A 380 -1.17 -26.12 22.96
C VAL A 380 -0.28 -27.31 23.18
N TYR A 381 -0.73 -28.48 22.76
CA TYR A 381 0.01 -29.72 22.78
C TYR A 381 0.31 -30.24 21.38
N LYS A 382 1.51 -30.76 21.20
CA LYS A 382 1.92 -31.61 20.08
C LYS A 382 1.81 -33.06 20.54
N LEU A 383 1.09 -33.90 19.79
CA LEU A 383 0.86 -35.33 20.11
C LEU A 383 1.26 -36.19 18.94
N ALA A 384 2.16 -37.16 19.19
CA ALA A 384 2.67 -38.01 18.13
C ALA A 384 1.81 -39.28 17.92
N ALA A 385 1.67 -39.66 16.64
CA ALA A 385 1.06 -40.92 16.21
C ALA A 385 1.87 -41.52 15.05
N GLU A 386 2.44 -42.70 15.25
CA GLU A 386 3.23 -43.39 14.24
C GLU A 386 2.36 -44.16 13.26
N SER A 387 2.50 -43.86 11.97
CA SER A 387 1.87 -44.57 10.88
C SER A 387 2.80 -45.62 10.28
N ASN A 388 2.27 -46.74 9.82
CA ASN A 388 3.05 -47.77 9.16
C ASN A 388 3.54 -47.34 7.77
N GLU A 389 2.79 -46.47 7.11
CA GLU A 389 3.09 -45.94 5.78
C GLU A 389 3.02 -44.41 5.75
N ARG A 390 3.93 -43.82 4.97
CA ARG A 390 3.95 -42.36 4.74
C ARG A 390 2.84 -41.95 3.80
N GLY A 391 2.19 -40.79 4.08
CA GLY A 391 1.15 -40.19 3.27
C GLY A 391 -0.24 -40.60 3.71
N THR A 392 -1.21 -40.53 2.82
CA THR A 392 -2.61 -40.88 3.10
C THR A 392 -3.23 -41.70 1.96
N SER A 393 -4.34 -42.39 2.24
CA SER A 393 -5.13 -43.03 1.19
C SER A 393 -5.78 -41.99 0.29
N ILE A 394 -5.85 -42.24 -1.03
CA ILE A 394 -6.46 -41.32 -2.02
C ILE A 394 -7.41 -42.13 -2.91
N THR A 395 -8.71 -41.96 -2.71
CA THR A 395 -9.75 -42.74 -3.39
C THR A 395 -9.70 -42.58 -4.91
N ALA A 396 -9.61 -41.34 -5.42
CA ALA A 396 -9.59 -41.09 -6.87
C ALA A 396 -8.37 -41.68 -7.59
N LYS A 397 -7.27 -41.95 -6.85
CA LYS A 397 -6.04 -42.57 -7.38
C LYS A 397 -5.94 -44.07 -7.07
N ASN A 398 -6.91 -44.64 -6.36
CA ASN A 398 -6.88 -45.99 -5.84
C ASN A 398 -5.62 -46.31 -5.02
N ILE A 399 -5.15 -45.30 -4.25
CA ILE A 399 -4.05 -45.43 -3.32
C ILE A 399 -4.64 -45.78 -1.96
N LYS A 400 -4.09 -46.84 -1.32
CA LYS A 400 -4.38 -47.23 0.06
C LYS A 400 -3.11 -47.17 0.86
N LYS A 401 -3.21 -46.58 2.05
CA LYS A 401 -2.11 -46.44 3.02
C LYS A 401 -2.56 -46.93 4.41
N ASP A 402 -1.66 -47.57 5.08
CA ASP A 402 -1.84 -47.99 6.49
C ASP A 402 -1.34 -46.88 7.41
N THR A 403 -2.22 -45.95 7.71
CA THR A 403 -1.90 -44.82 8.58
C THR A 403 -2.59 -44.94 9.93
N TYR A 404 -2.08 -44.24 10.95
CA TYR A 404 -2.57 -44.40 12.33
C TYR A 404 -4.05 -44.04 12.46
N TYR A 405 -4.43 -42.86 11.95
CA TYR A 405 -5.83 -42.39 12.01
C TYR A 405 -6.67 -42.79 10.80
N GLU A 406 -6.12 -43.63 9.92
CA GLU A 406 -6.83 -44.15 8.74
C GLU A 406 -7.34 -43.05 7.80
N THR A 407 -6.58 -41.96 7.65
CA THR A 407 -7.00 -40.85 6.80
C THR A 407 -7.22 -41.26 5.35
N VAL A 408 -8.30 -40.75 4.76
CA VAL A 408 -8.67 -41.00 3.37
C VAL A 408 -9.06 -39.69 2.70
N MET A 409 -8.35 -39.36 1.65
CA MET A 409 -8.70 -38.22 0.77
C MET A 409 -9.57 -38.71 -0.39
N GLU A 410 -10.59 -37.94 -0.75
CA GLU A 410 -11.37 -38.24 -1.95
C GLU A 410 -10.51 -38.05 -3.20
N GLY A 411 -9.83 -36.91 -3.31
CA GLY A 411 -8.97 -36.58 -4.46
C GLY A 411 -9.75 -36.23 -5.73
N GLY A 412 -9.05 -36.13 -6.86
CA GLY A 412 -9.67 -35.70 -8.11
C GLY A 412 -10.16 -34.26 -8.09
N SER A 413 -11.46 -34.06 -8.16
CA SER A 413 -12.07 -32.72 -8.06
C SER A 413 -12.49 -32.33 -6.65
N SER A 414 -12.40 -33.25 -5.71
CA SER A 414 -12.75 -33.02 -4.30
C SER A 414 -11.52 -32.75 -3.45
N THR A 415 -11.70 -31.91 -2.42
CA THR A 415 -10.72 -31.64 -1.36
C THR A 415 -11.09 -32.35 -0.06
N GLY A 416 -12.13 -33.22 -0.08
CA GLY A 416 -12.65 -33.92 1.08
C GLY A 416 -11.65 -34.90 1.68
N ILE A 417 -11.59 -34.90 3.00
CA ILE A 417 -10.76 -35.79 3.81
C ILE A 417 -11.63 -36.37 4.92
N ASP A 418 -11.46 -37.65 5.19
CA ASP A 418 -12.12 -38.36 6.30
C ASP A 418 -11.05 -39.08 7.13
N CYS A 419 -11.36 -39.40 8.39
CA CYS A 419 -10.49 -40.14 9.28
C CYS A 419 -11.30 -41.01 10.24
N ASN A 420 -10.64 -41.88 10.98
CA ASN A 420 -11.22 -42.58 12.10
C ASN A 420 -11.22 -41.66 13.33
N ASP A 421 -12.31 -40.87 13.50
CA ASP A 421 -12.48 -39.85 14.52
C ASP A 421 -12.38 -40.43 15.97
N GLU A 422 -12.88 -41.63 16.22
CA GLU A 422 -12.75 -42.26 17.54
C GLU A 422 -11.29 -42.52 17.88
N LYS A 423 -10.45 -43.02 16.95
CA LYS A 423 -9.01 -43.19 17.18
C LYS A 423 -8.31 -41.87 17.54
N VAL A 424 -8.75 -40.75 16.92
CA VAL A 424 -8.19 -39.44 17.27
C VAL A 424 -8.49 -39.07 18.70
N PHE A 425 -9.76 -39.17 19.10
CA PHE A 425 -10.17 -38.82 20.46
C PHE A 425 -9.65 -39.82 21.50
N GLU A 426 -9.64 -41.13 21.21
CA GLU A 426 -9.07 -42.14 22.09
C GLU A 426 -7.59 -41.86 22.43
N LEU A 427 -6.78 -41.48 21.42
CA LEU A 427 -5.37 -41.15 21.65
C LEU A 427 -5.23 -39.87 22.48
N VAL A 428 -6.00 -38.82 22.18
CA VAL A 428 -5.95 -37.55 22.96
C VAL A 428 -6.39 -37.81 24.40
N GLU A 429 -7.50 -38.52 24.62
CA GLU A 429 -8.07 -38.84 25.93
C GLU A 429 -7.18 -39.80 26.76
N SER A 430 -6.29 -40.55 26.12
CA SER A 430 -5.29 -41.37 26.79
C SER A 430 -4.13 -40.56 27.40
N CYS A 431 -3.99 -39.31 27.07
CA CYS A 431 -2.95 -38.44 27.57
C CYS A 431 -3.33 -37.78 28.90
N ASP A 432 -2.38 -37.70 29.83
CA ASP A 432 -2.62 -37.13 31.18
C ASP A 432 -3.15 -35.70 31.14
N PHE A 433 -2.77 -34.88 30.15
CA PHE A 433 -3.24 -33.53 30.03
C PHE A 433 -4.76 -33.42 29.72
N ALA A 434 -5.36 -34.47 29.18
CA ALA A 434 -6.77 -34.51 28.81
C ALA A 434 -7.69 -35.04 29.92
N ASN A 435 -7.17 -35.58 31.04
CA ASN A 435 -7.95 -36.25 32.09
C ASN A 435 -9.10 -35.43 32.65
N GLU A 436 -9.02 -34.10 32.71
CA GLU A 436 -10.06 -33.22 33.26
C GLU A 436 -10.74 -32.37 32.15
N ILE A 437 -10.46 -32.65 30.88
CA ILE A 437 -11.02 -31.88 29.75
C ILE A 437 -12.14 -32.70 29.13
N PRO A 438 -13.38 -32.18 29.13
CA PRO A 438 -14.48 -32.88 28.45
C PRO A 438 -14.21 -32.89 26.94
N ARG A 439 -14.58 -33.98 26.26
CA ARG A 439 -14.40 -34.13 24.80
C ARG A 439 -14.90 -32.93 24.01
N SER A 440 -16.02 -32.34 24.42
CA SER A 440 -16.60 -31.15 23.79
C SER A 440 -15.70 -29.88 23.83
N GLN A 441 -14.59 -29.93 24.54
CA GLN A 441 -13.59 -28.87 24.64
C GLN A 441 -12.22 -29.30 24.07
N ILE A 442 -12.18 -30.41 23.31
CA ILE A 442 -11.00 -30.91 22.61
C ILE A 442 -11.06 -30.42 21.16
N TYR A 443 -10.06 -29.64 20.78
CA TYR A 443 -9.92 -29.10 19.43
C TYR A 443 -8.65 -29.68 18.80
N VAL A 444 -8.79 -30.50 17.77
CA VAL A 444 -7.68 -31.21 17.13
C VAL A 444 -7.37 -30.64 15.74
N CYS A 445 -6.11 -30.31 15.51
CA CYS A 445 -5.56 -30.05 14.18
C CYS A 445 -4.69 -31.23 13.79
N MET A 446 -5.11 -31.99 12.80
CA MET A 446 -4.38 -33.13 12.25
C MET A 446 -3.63 -32.71 10.99
N VAL A 447 -2.31 -32.68 11.06
CA VAL A 447 -1.43 -32.43 9.91
C VAL A 447 -1.23 -33.76 9.17
N ILE A 448 -1.50 -33.79 7.87
CA ILE A 448 -1.36 -34.98 7.05
C ILE A 448 -0.08 -34.89 6.22
N ASN A 449 0.78 -35.89 6.29
CA ASN A 449 2.06 -35.96 5.57
C ASN A 449 1.87 -36.26 4.07
N GLU A 450 1.12 -35.40 3.37
CA GLU A 450 0.87 -35.51 1.93
C GLU A 450 0.96 -34.14 1.27
N ASP A 451 1.76 -34.01 0.20
CA ASP A 451 1.95 -32.75 -0.52
C ASP A 451 0.82 -32.49 -1.51
N VAL A 452 -0.32 -32.08 -0.99
CA VAL A 452 -1.51 -31.78 -1.79
C VAL A 452 -2.34 -30.67 -1.16
N TYR A 453 -2.94 -29.82 -1.99
CA TYR A 453 -3.91 -28.84 -1.52
C TYR A 453 -5.26 -29.53 -1.25
N ALA A 454 -5.63 -29.61 0.01
CA ALA A 454 -6.92 -30.07 0.50
C ALA A 454 -7.14 -29.60 1.94
N GLY A 455 -8.34 -29.78 2.46
CA GLY A 455 -8.66 -29.50 3.86
C GLY A 455 -10.09 -29.93 4.16
N THR A 456 -10.33 -30.33 5.39
CA THR A 456 -11.66 -30.64 5.91
C THR A 456 -11.68 -30.44 7.42
N CYS A 457 -12.71 -29.79 7.91
CA CYS A 457 -12.98 -29.74 9.34
C CYS A 457 -14.27 -30.51 9.66
N ILE A 458 -14.20 -31.45 10.59
CA ILE A 458 -15.36 -32.11 11.20
C ILE A 458 -15.62 -31.43 12.54
N SER A 459 -16.83 -30.93 12.76
CA SER A 459 -17.26 -30.33 14.02
C SER A 459 -18.55 -30.97 14.52
N TRP A 460 -18.65 -31.18 15.81
CA TRP A 460 -19.82 -31.74 16.45
C TRP A 460 -20.64 -30.67 17.15
N SER A 461 -21.96 -30.85 17.20
CA SER A 461 -22.87 -29.91 17.88
C SER A 461 -22.54 -29.69 19.35
N THR A 462 -21.83 -30.60 19.98
CA THR A 462 -21.32 -30.54 21.35
C THR A 462 -20.10 -29.61 21.48
N GLY A 463 -19.36 -29.36 20.43
CA GLY A 463 -18.28 -28.33 20.41
C GLY A 463 -16.88 -28.81 20.00
N GLU A 464 -16.57 -30.10 20.08
CA GLU A 464 -15.30 -30.67 19.62
C GLU A 464 -15.10 -30.55 18.12
N CYS A 465 -13.86 -30.61 17.65
CA CYS A 465 -13.55 -30.63 16.21
C CYS A 465 -12.26 -31.40 15.89
N ILE A 466 -12.18 -31.86 14.64
CA ILE A 466 -10.97 -32.39 14.00
C ILE A 466 -10.82 -31.67 12.66
N ALA A 467 -9.80 -30.82 12.54
CA ALA A 467 -9.41 -30.23 11.26
C ALA A 467 -8.24 -31.04 10.66
N MET A 468 -8.39 -31.46 9.44
CA MET A 468 -7.43 -32.29 8.70
C MET A 468 -6.80 -31.45 7.60
N VAL A 469 -5.48 -31.26 7.66
CA VAL A 469 -4.75 -30.34 6.79
C VAL A 469 -3.50 -31.00 6.23
N PRO A 470 -3.46 -31.32 4.93
CA PRO A 470 -2.27 -31.83 4.28
C PRO A 470 -1.17 -30.77 4.14
N VAL A 471 0.08 -31.24 4.15
CA VAL A 471 1.27 -30.38 4.01
C VAL A 471 1.44 -30.00 2.53
N SER A 472 0.82 -28.94 2.08
CA SER A 472 0.91 -28.46 0.69
C SER A 472 2.19 -27.64 0.45
N VAL A 473 3.34 -28.31 0.34
CA VAL A 473 4.65 -27.67 0.11
C VAL A 473 4.75 -27.12 -1.32
N SER A 474 4.21 -27.83 -2.29
CA SER A 474 4.24 -27.47 -3.72
C SER A 474 3.12 -26.50 -4.15
N ALA A 475 2.40 -25.92 -3.18
CA ALA A 475 1.32 -24.96 -3.46
C ALA A 475 1.80 -23.78 -4.29
N SER A 476 1.14 -23.55 -5.42
CA SER A 476 1.53 -22.55 -6.42
C SER A 476 0.98 -21.15 -6.16
N THR A 477 0.01 -21.01 -5.26
CA THR A 477 -0.63 -19.74 -4.91
C THR A 477 -0.63 -19.53 -3.41
N GLU A 478 -0.65 -18.28 -2.97
CA GLU A 478 -0.71 -17.94 -1.54
C GLU A 478 -1.89 -18.62 -0.84
N MET A 479 -3.06 -18.61 -1.45
CA MET A 479 -4.29 -19.16 -0.90
C MET A 479 -4.31 -20.69 -0.74
N THR A 480 -3.43 -21.39 -1.43
CA THR A 480 -3.29 -22.84 -1.35
C THR A 480 -2.17 -23.33 -0.45
N LYS A 481 -1.41 -22.39 0.15
CA LYS A 481 -0.35 -22.73 1.10
C LYS A 481 -0.91 -23.37 2.35
N PHE A 482 -0.12 -24.30 2.90
CA PHE A 482 -0.42 -25.05 4.11
C PHE A 482 -0.94 -24.16 5.26
N GLY A 483 -0.21 -23.08 5.59
CA GLY A 483 -0.59 -22.22 6.71
C GLY A 483 -1.94 -21.54 6.52
N ASN A 484 -2.29 -21.16 5.29
CA ASN A 484 -3.60 -20.57 5.00
C ASN A 484 -4.74 -21.59 5.18
N VAL A 485 -4.49 -22.88 4.85
CA VAL A 485 -5.45 -23.95 5.08
C VAL A 485 -5.60 -24.26 6.57
N VAL A 486 -4.50 -24.26 7.35
CA VAL A 486 -4.57 -24.40 8.82
C VAL A 486 -5.45 -23.30 9.43
N VAL A 487 -5.25 -22.07 9.00
CA VAL A 487 -6.05 -20.93 9.50
C VAL A 487 -7.52 -21.09 9.10
N HIS A 488 -7.83 -21.50 7.87
CA HIS A 488 -9.20 -21.70 7.40
C HIS A 488 -9.91 -22.85 8.14
N GLU A 489 -9.31 -24.06 8.08
CA GLU A 489 -9.95 -25.28 8.61
C GLU A 489 -9.95 -25.29 10.13
N PHE A 490 -8.79 -25.10 10.77
CA PHE A 490 -8.70 -25.22 12.21
C PHE A 490 -9.10 -23.92 12.93
N GLY A 491 -8.53 -22.80 12.52
CA GLY A 491 -8.84 -21.51 13.14
C GLY A 491 -10.24 -21.00 12.80
N GLY A 492 -10.72 -21.22 11.57
CA GLY A 492 -12.03 -20.77 11.10
C GLY A 492 -13.16 -21.74 11.48
N HIS A 493 -13.18 -22.90 10.84
CA HIS A 493 -14.25 -23.89 11.06
C HIS A 493 -14.16 -24.56 12.43
N GLY A 494 -12.98 -25.01 12.82
CA GLY A 494 -12.79 -25.77 14.06
C GLY A 494 -13.03 -24.90 15.30
N TYR A 495 -12.00 -24.25 15.80
CA TYR A 495 -12.09 -23.45 17.01
C TYR A 495 -13.02 -22.24 16.85
N GLY A 496 -12.96 -21.56 15.69
CA GLY A 496 -13.76 -20.35 15.42
C GLY A 496 -15.24 -20.60 15.15
N ARG A 497 -15.64 -21.83 14.86
CA ARG A 497 -17.04 -22.24 14.56
C ARG A 497 -17.67 -21.43 13.43
N LEU A 498 -16.85 -20.97 12.46
CA LEU A 498 -17.28 -20.18 11.32
C LEU A 498 -17.79 -21.07 10.20
N SER A 499 -18.66 -20.55 9.37
CA SER A 499 -19.08 -21.18 8.11
C SER A 499 -18.37 -20.53 6.93
N ASP A 500 -18.31 -21.26 5.81
CA ASP A 500 -17.78 -20.75 4.53
C ASP A 500 -18.56 -19.53 4.05
N GLU A 501 -17.82 -18.55 3.52
CA GLU A 501 -18.38 -17.32 2.96
C GLU A 501 -18.32 -17.29 1.43
N TYR A 502 -17.65 -18.26 0.78
CA TYR A 502 -17.61 -18.40 -0.67
C TYR A 502 -18.90 -19.00 -1.25
N THR A 503 -19.04 -18.94 -2.58
CA THR A 503 -20.28 -19.29 -3.26
C THR A 503 -20.07 -20.17 -4.49
N TYR A 504 -20.83 -21.26 -4.59
CA TYR A 504 -20.89 -22.16 -5.76
C TYR A 504 -22.24 -22.17 -6.42
N TYR A 505 -23.29 -22.26 -5.60
CA TYR A 505 -24.67 -22.45 -6.06
C TYR A 505 -25.35 -21.08 -6.22
N ASP A 506 -26.48 -21.06 -6.96
CA ASP A 506 -27.13 -19.77 -7.25
C ASP A 506 -27.98 -19.27 -6.08
N VAL A 507 -29.00 -20.02 -5.68
CA VAL A 507 -29.96 -19.57 -4.66
C VAL A 507 -30.11 -20.60 -3.53
N ALA A 508 -29.99 -20.16 -2.28
CA ALA A 508 -30.22 -20.99 -1.12
C ALA A 508 -31.71 -21.36 -1.00
N THR A 509 -31.98 -22.67 -0.90
CA THR A 509 -33.33 -23.18 -0.64
C THR A 509 -33.75 -22.95 0.80
N GLN A 510 -35.03 -23.12 1.11
CA GLN A 510 -35.50 -23.00 2.49
C GLN A 510 -34.85 -24.06 3.40
N ASP A 511 -34.71 -25.30 2.93
CA ASP A 511 -34.05 -26.38 3.69
C ASP A 511 -32.62 -26.04 4.06
N VAL A 512 -31.87 -25.38 3.16
CA VAL A 512 -30.52 -24.88 3.44
C VAL A 512 -30.54 -23.82 4.55
N LYS A 513 -31.47 -22.89 4.46
CA LYS A 513 -31.62 -21.84 5.48
C LYS A 513 -32.02 -22.40 6.84
N ASP A 514 -32.91 -23.36 6.85
CA ASP A 514 -33.35 -24.05 8.08
C ASP A 514 -32.17 -24.81 8.72
N ASN A 515 -31.33 -25.45 7.90
CA ASN A 515 -30.12 -26.11 8.38
C ASN A 515 -29.10 -25.10 8.95
N ILE A 516 -28.84 -23.99 8.27
CA ILE A 516 -27.98 -22.92 8.80
C ILE A 516 -28.53 -22.40 10.12
N SER A 517 -29.84 -22.09 10.18
CA SER A 517 -30.48 -21.63 11.41
C SER A 517 -30.35 -22.63 12.58
N LYS A 518 -30.48 -23.92 12.29
CA LYS A 518 -30.27 -24.99 13.25
C LYS A 518 -28.85 -24.96 13.84
N TRP A 519 -27.83 -24.89 12.98
CA TRP A 519 -26.43 -24.84 13.41
C TRP A 519 -26.06 -23.55 14.12
N GLN A 520 -26.67 -22.42 13.74
CA GLN A 520 -26.58 -21.18 14.47
C GLN A 520 -27.13 -21.31 15.90
N GLY A 521 -28.13 -22.13 16.10
CA GLY A 521 -28.64 -22.51 17.42
C GLY A 521 -27.62 -23.24 18.30
N TYR A 522 -26.65 -23.94 17.70
CA TYR A 522 -25.51 -24.55 18.40
C TYR A 522 -24.30 -23.64 18.50
N GLY A 523 -24.38 -22.40 17.99
CA GLY A 523 -23.29 -21.41 18.00
C GLY A 523 -22.32 -21.50 16.82
N PHE A 524 -22.66 -22.22 15.75
CA PHE A 524 -21.86 -22.32 14.54
C PHE A 524 -22.38 -21.38 13.44
N GLY A 525 -21.49 -20.87 12.59
CA GLY A 525 -21.85 -20.12 11.39
C GLY A 525 -22.52 -18.77 11.63
N LEU A 526 -22.30 -18.14 12.80
CA LEU A 526 -22.81 -16.81 13.12
C LEU A 526 -22.08 -15.67 12.34
N ASN A 527 -21.12 -16.01 11.47
CA ASN A 527 -20.57 -15.12 10.46
C ASN A 527 -21.46 -15.01 9.21
N LEU A 528 -22.53 -15.81 9.13
CA LEU A 528 -23.56 -15.73 8.08
C LEU A 528 -24.88 -15.18 8.65
N SER A 529 -25.68 -14.56 7.77
CA SER A 529 -27.03 -14.07 8.08
C SER A 529 -28.04 -14.61 7.08
N LEU A 530 -29.24 -14.88 7.56
CA LEU A 530 -30.40 -15.27 6.75
C LEU A 530 -31.31 -14.09 6.39
N THR A 531 -30.90 -12.88 6.78
CA THR A 531 -31.59 -11.60 6.49
C THR A 531 -30.64 -10.55 5.97
N SER A 532 -31.13 -9.69 5.09
CA SER A 532 -30.41 -8.51 4.59
C SER A 532 -30.61 -7.25 5.44
N ILE A 533 -31.38 -7.33 6.54
CA ILE A 533 -31.65 -6.19 7.42
C ILE A 533 -30.52 -6.11 8.44
N PHE A 534 -29.65 -5.08 8.35
CA PHE A 534 -28.46 -4.95 9.19
C PHE A 534 -28.76 -5.15 10.69
N SER A 535 -29.76 -4.46 11.22
CA SER A 535 -30.15 -4.55 12.63
C SER A 535 -30.66 -5.92 13.10
N GLN A 536 -30.83 -6.88 12.17
CA GLN A 536 -31.26 -8.25 12.46
C GLN A 536 -30.16 -9.29 12.14
N THR A 537 -28.99 -8.84 11.67
CA THR A 537 -27.86 -9.73 11.44
C THR A 537 -27.15 -10.10 12.74
N PRO A 538 -26.40 -11.22 12.79
CA PRO A 538 -25.56 -11.56 13.93
C PRO A 538 -24.52 -10.48 14.29
N TRP A 539 -24.19 -9.60 13.33
CA TRP A 539 -23.23 -8.49 13.50
C TRP A 539 -23.89 -7.11 13.63
N ALA A 540 -25.15 -7.04 13.99
CA ALA A 540 -25.86 -5.76 14.20
C ALA A 540 -25.17 -4.83 15.20
N ALA A 541 -24.39 -5.39 16.15
CA ALA A 541 -23.63 -4.61 17.12
C ALA A 541 -22.52 -3.71 16.51
N PHE A 542 -22.13 -3.93 15.26
CA PHE A 542 -21.18 -3.07 14.53
C PHE A 542 -21.85 -1.85 13.91
N GLU A 543 -23.18 -1.76 13.90
CA GLU A 543 -23.90 -0.63 13.31
C GLU A 543 -23.51 0.67 14.00
N ASN A 544 -23.12 1.68 13.19
CA ASN A 544 -22.69 3.00 13.63
C ASN A 544 -21.35 3.06 14.39
N LEU A 545 -20.57 1.99 14.43
CA LEU A 545 -19.19 2.04 14.93
C LEU A 545 -18.28 2.63 13.84
N GLN A 546 -17.66 3.78 14.13
CA GLN A 546 -16.87 4.53 13.14
C GLN A 546 -15.71 3.71 12.59
N ASP A 547 -14.98 2.98 13.43
CA ASP A 547 -13.82 2.17 13.05
C ASP A 547 -14.21 0.91 12.25
N TYR A 548 -15.51 0.59 12.16
CA TYR A 548 -16.06 -0.57 11.46
C TYR A 548 -17.04 -0.18 10.35
N SER A 549 -16.84 1.00 9.75
CA SER A 549 -17.71 1.50 8.67
C SER A 549 -17.71 0.64 7.40
N HIS A 550 -16.75 -0.27 7.27
CA HIS A 550 -16.65 -1.26 6.20
C HIS A 550 -17.55 -2.50 6.43
N VAL A 551 -18.00 -2.73 7.66
CA VAL A 551 -18.94 -3.82 7.97
C VAL A 551 -20.32 -3.47 7.41
N GLY A 552 -20.85 -4.36 6.61
CA GLY A 552 -22.13 -4.18 5.90
C GLY A 552 -22.97 -5.44 5.88
N VAL A 553 -23.80 -5.57 4.85
CA VAL A 553 -24.59 -6.77 4.57
C VAL A 553 -24.41 -7.10 3.09
N PHE A 554 -23.56 -8.07 2.80
CA PHE A 554 -23.18 -8.45 1.46
C PHE A 554 -23.79 -9.80 1.08
N GLU A 555 -24.55 -9.85 -0.01
CA GLU A 555 -25.19 -11.07 -0.44
C GLU A 555 -24.16 -12.08 -0.97
N GLY A 556 -24.29 -13.31 -0.56
CA GLY A 556 -23.41 -14.44 -0.86
C GLY A 556 -22.73 -14.98 0.39
N GLY A 557 -22.70 -16.29 0.54
CA GLY A 557 -22.11 -17.04 1.63
C GLY A 557 -22.78 -18.40 1.79
N GLY A 558 -22.22 -19.27 2.64
CA GLY A 558 -22.76 -20.59 2.88
C GLY A 558 -22.93 -21.42 1.60
N LEU A 559 -22.00 -21.29 0.67
CA LEU A 559 -21.97 -21.88 -0.67
C LEU A 559 -22.99 -21.30 -1.68
N TYR A 560 -23.80 -20.30 -1.34
CA TYR A 560 -24.84 -19.77 -2.21
C TYR A 560 -24.65 -18.28 -2.52
N ARG A 561 -24.87 -17.87 -3.77
CA ARG A 561 -24.76 -16.50 -4.23
C ARG A 561 -25.90 -15.62 -3.74
N LYS A 562 -27.08 -16.20 -3.47
CA LYS A 562 -28.29 -15.45 -3.09
C LYS A 562 -28.99 -16.08 -1.92
N GLY A 563 -29.56 -15.21 -1.08
CA GLY A 563 -30.42 -15.59 0.03
C GLY A 563 -29.68 -15.89 1.33
N ILE A 564 -28.37 -15.66 1.36
CA ILE A 564 -27.51 -15.71 2.54
C ILE A 564 -26.58 -14.51 2.44
N TRP A 565 -26.20 -13.91 3.55
CA TRP A 565 -25.40 -12.68 3.62
C TRP A 565 -24.22 -12.86 4.58
N ARG A 566 -23.16 -12.07 4.35
CA ARG A 566 -21.95 -11.97 5.15
C ARG A 566 -21.63 -10.51 5.51
N SER A 567 -20.74 -10.30 6.47
CA SER A 567 -20.46 -8.97 7.03
C SER A 567 -19.49 -8.11 6.19
N GLU A 568 -18.64 -8.74 5.39
CA GLU A 568 -17.64 -8.10 4.52
C GLU A 568 -17.47 -8.88 3.21
N TYR A 569 -16.84 -8.25 2.20
CA TYR A 569 -16.58 -8.91 0.91
C TYR A 569 -15.48 -9.96 0.99
N ILE A 570 -14.50 -9.73 1.84
CA ILE A 570 -13.28 -10.53 1.94
C ILE A 570 -13.15 -11.15 3.32
N SER A 571 -12.68 -12.37 3.38
CA SER A 571 -12.33 -13.03 4.64
C SER A 571 -11.56 -14.32 4.37
N CYS A 572 -10.90 -14.85 5.40
CA CYS A 572 -10.32 -16.19 5.37
C CYS A 572 -11.33 -17.25 4.95
N MET A 573 -12.60 -17.11 5.38
CA MET A 573 -13.69 -18.05 5.07
C MET A 573 -14.23 -17.89 3.63
N GLU A 574 -13.72 -16.90 2.88
CA GLU A 574 -14.11 -16.67 1.48
C GLU A 574 -13.06 -17.20 0.51
N ASP A 575 -11.73 -17.02 0.80
CA ASP A 575 -10.68 -17.38 -0.16
C ASP A 575 -9.33 -17.79 0.48
N ASN A 576 -9.32 -18.26 1.73
CA ASN A 576 -8.14 -18.68 2.50
C ASN A 576 -7.06 -17.61 2.70
N ARG A 577 -7.36 -16.33 2.52
CA ARG A 577 -6.42 -15.27 2.87
C ARG A 577 -6.23 -15.18 4.38
N LYS A 578 -5.08 -14.74 4.83
CA LYS A 578 -4.80 -14.56 6.27
C LYS A 578 -5.48 -13.30 6.82
N TYR A 579 -6.80 -13.25 6.75
CA TYR A 579 -7.63 -12.17 7.26
C TYR A 579 -9.01 -12.68 7.64
N TYR A 580 -9.36 -12.67 8.91
CA TYR A 580 -10.74 -12.85 9.35
C TYR A 580 -11.46 -11.51 9.32
N ASN A 581 -12.66 -11.45 8.74
CA ASN A 581 -13.47 -10.24 8.80
C ASN A 581 -13.88 -9.90 10.23
N SER A 582 -14.40 -8.68 10.45
CA SER A 582 -14.67 -8.16 11.79
C SER A 582 -15.63 -9.05 12.60
N GLN A 583 -16.67 -9.58 11.95
CA GLN A 583 -17.61 -10.51 12.62
C GLN A 583 -16.92 -11.83 13.00
N SER A 584 -16.11 -12.37 12.12
CA SER A 584 -15.36 -13.59 12.39
C SER A 584 -14.38 -13.42 13.54
N ARG A 585 -13.62 -12.31 13.59
CA ARG A 585 -12.73 -11.98 14.71
C ARG A 585 -13.52 -11.82 16.02
N PHE A 586 -14.66 -11.13 15.96
CA PHE A 586 -15.52 -10.97 17.13
C PHE A 586 -16.01 -12.32 17.69
N LEU A 587 -16.44 -13.23 16.82
CA LEU A 587 -16.92 -14.57 17.22
C LEU A 587 -15.82 -15.41 17.86
N ILE A 588 -14.61 -15.39 17.27
CA ILE A 588 -13.45 -16.08 17.84
C ILE A 588 -13.10 -15.50 19.22
N VAL A 589 -13.03 -14.16 19.35
CA VAL A 589 -12.75 -13.50 20.64
C VAL A 589 -13.83 -13.78 21.66
N LYS A 590 -15.10 -13.77 21.25
CA LYS A 590 -16.23 -14.16 22.11
C LYS A 590 -16.00 -15.58 22.66
N HIS A 591 -15.70 -16.54 21.79
CA HIS A 591 -15.46 -17.93 22.23
C HIS A 591 -14.28 -18.01 23.21
N ILE A 592 -13.16 -17.32 22.94
CA ILE A 592 -12.00 -17.29 23.84
C ILE A 592 -12.37 -16.72 25.21
N LEU A 593 -13.03 -15.56 25.26
CA LEU A 593 -13.33 -14.86 26.51
C LEU A 593 -14.40 -15.56 27.35
N GLU A 594 -15.41 -16.15 26.70
CA GLU A 594 -16.43 -16.96 27.39
C GLU A 594 -15.85 -18.27 27.93
N HIS A 595 -15.03 -18.97 27.14
CA HIS A 595 -14.35 -20.20 27.55
C HIS A 595 -13.41 -19.95 28.75
N SER A 596 -12.61 -18.89 28.67
CA SER A 596 -11.65 -18.52 29.72
C SER A 596 -12.30 -17.98 30.99
N LYS A 597 -13.62 -17.76 30.99
CA LYS A 597 -14.39 -17.13 32.06
C LYS A 597 -14.00 -15.69 32.37
N GLU A 598 -13.39 -15.01 31.43
CA GLU A 598 -13.16 -13.55 31.48
C GLU A 598 -14.48 -12.78 31.28
N VAL A 599 -15.42 -13.38 30.54
CA VAL A 599 -16.76 -12.87 30.30
C VAL A 599 -17.76 -14.00 30.55
N GLU A 600 -18.83 -13.69 31.27
CA GLU A 600 -19.93 -14.65 31.43
C GLU A 600 -20.71 -14.79 30.11
N PRO A 601 -21.03 -16.00 29.67
CA PRO A 601 -21.80 -16.21 28.46
C PRO A 601 -23.21 -15.62 28.56
N VAL A 602 -23.77 -15.20 27.45
CA VAL A 602 -25.17 -14.76 27.36
C VAL A 602 -26.05 -15.98 27.31
N LEU A 603 -26.94 -16.12 28.30
CA LEU A 603 -27.86 -17.23 28.39
C LEU A 603 -29.25 -16.85 27.86
N GLU A 604 -29.99 -17.83 27.35
CA GLU A 604 -31.39 -17.60 26.94
C GLU A 604 -32.26 -17.11 28.09
N THR A 605 -31.96 -17.58 29.31
CA THR A 605 -32.67 -17.25 30.56
C THR A 605 -32.33 -15.86 31.10
N ASP A 606 -31.33 -15.18 30.60
CA ASP A 606 -30.97 -13.81 30.99
C ASP A 606 -32.08 -12.83 30.58
N SER A 607 -32.35 -11.81 31.42
CA SER A 607 -33.21 -10.70 31.00
C SER A 607 -32.59 -9.91 29.85
N ASP A 608 -33.41 -9.17 29.11
CA ASP A 608 -32.92 -8.36 27.98
C ASP A 608 -31.86 -7.32 28.43
N GLU A 609 -31.99 -6.78 29.66
CA GLU A 609 -31.02 -5.86 30.26
C GLU A 609 -29.67 -6.57 30.49
N VAL A 610 -29.69 -7.78 31.09
CA VAL A 610 -28.46 -8.56 31.33
C VAL A 610 -27.81 -8.99 30.04
N LYS A 611 -28.58 -9.39 29.03
CA LYS A 611 -28.07 -9.70 27.69
C LYS A 611 -27.37 -8.49 27.07
N ALA A 612 -27.99 -7.32 27.18
CA ALA A 612 -27.43 -6.07 26.65
C ALA A 612 -26.11 -5.69 27.37
N GLU A 613 -26.04 -5.80 28.69
CA GLU A 613 -24.84 -5.53 29.48
C GLU A 613 -23.68 -6.48 29.10
N LYS A 614 -23.94 -7.79 29.03
CA LYS A 614 -22.96 -8.81 28.68
C LYS A 614 -22.42 -8.57 27.27
N ASN A 615 -23.30 -8.32 26.30
CA ASN A 615 -22.92 -8.03 24.92
C ASN A 615 -22.12 -6.72 24.79
N ALA A 616 -22.50 -5.68 25.54
CA ALA A 616 -21.76 -4.40 25.53
C ALA A 616 -20.36 -4.55 26.14
N LEU A 617 -20.22 -5.34 27.23
CA LEU A 617 -18.91 -5.64 27.81
C LEU A 617 -18.02 -6.40 26.81
N LEU A 618 -18.55 -7.44 26.18
CA LEU A 618 -17.84 -8.26 25.21
C LEU A 618 -17.38 -7.40 24.01
N MET A 619 -18.28 -6.59 23.46
CA MET A 619 -17.95 -5.70 22.33
C MET A 619 -16.88 -4.68 22.73
N LYS A 620 -16.94 -4.13 23.93
CA LYS A 620 -15.91 -3.21 24.43
C LYS A 620 -14.53 -3.88 24.49
N LEU A 621 -14.45 -5.08 25.10
CA LEU A 621 -13.20 -5.83 25.22
C LEU A 621 -12.63 -6.23 23.86
N PHE A 622 -13.50 -6.58 22.90
CA PHE A 622 -13.12 -6.84 21.53
C PHE A 622 -12.50 -5.61 20.87
N ILE A 623 -13.22 -4.47 20.86
CA ILE A 623 -12.78 -3.23 20.20
C ILE A 623 -11.44 -2.73 20.77
N GLU A 624 -11.21 -2.88 22.07
CA GLU A 624 -9.96 -2.44 22.74
C GLU A 624 -8.75 -3.17 22.20
N LYS A 625 -8.88 -4.42 21.75
CA LYS A 625 -7.80 -5.28 21.29
C LYS A 625 -7.89 -5.71 19.81
N ASP A 626 -8.87 -5.22 19.06
CA ASP A 626 -8.92 -5.47 17.62
C ASP A 626 -7.98 -4.51 16.87
N TYR A 627 -6.82 -5.00 16.52
CA TYR A 627 -5.79 -4.22 15.80
C TYR A 627 -6.05 -4.13 14.29
N GLU A 628 -7.04 -4.84 13.77
CA GLU A 628 -7.48 -4.81 12.36
C GLU A 628 -8.81 -4.07 12.15
N LYS A 629 -9.27 -3.29 13.13
CA LYS A 629 -10.57 -2.60 13.08
C LYS A 629 -10.69 -1.51 12.01
N THR A 630 -9.59 -0.89 11.61
CA THR A 630 -9.57 0.03 10.48
C THR A 630 -9.23 -0.72 9.23
N ASP A 631 -10.07 -0.61 8.21
CA ASP A 631 -9.85 -1.25 6.92
C ASP A 631 -8.52 -0.80 6.28
N ASN A 632 -7.46 -1.55 6.53
CA ASN A 632 -6.21 -1.45 5.79
C ASN A 632 -6.32 -2.07 4.39
N THR A 633 -7.45 -2.71 4.08
CA THR A 633 -7.73 -3.36 2.79
C THR A 633 -8.52 -2.49 1.83
N SER A 634 -8.76 -1.20 2.14
CA SER A 634 -9.36 -0.22 1.22
C SER A 634 -8.52 0.04 -0.03
N SER A 635 -7.40 -0.64 -0.18
CA SER A 635 -6.70 -0.75 -1.44
C SER A 635 -7.46 -1.63 -2.42
N THR A 636 -8.44 -1.04 -3.10
CA THR A 636 -8.63 -1.26 -4.53
C THR A 636 -8.42 -2.69 -5.04
N SER A 637 -9.17 -3.66 -4.61
CA SER A 637 -9.31 -4.80 -5.50
C SER A 637 -10.77 -5.18 -5.72
N ASN A 638 -11.46 -4.33 -6.43
CA ASN A 638 -12.57 -4.72 -7.30
C ASN A 638 -12.15 -5.77 -8.35
N THR A 639 -10.99 -6.41 -8.19
CA THR A 639 -10.40 -7.31 -9.18
C THR A 639 -10.54 -8.79 -8.84
N TYR A 640 -11.06 -9.12 -7.67
CA TYR A 640 -11.33 -10.51 -7.29
C TYR A 640 -12.82 -10.77 -7.11
N MET A 641 -13.58 -10.32 -8.07
CA MET A 641 -14.94 -10.83 -8.24
C MET A 641 -14.84 -12.24 -8.83
N TRP A 642 -15.26 -13.22 -8.10
CA TRP A 642 -15.64 -14.53 -8.64
C TRP A 642 -16.55 -14.33 -9.85
N GLY A 643 -16.02 -14.55 -11.05
CA GLY A 643 -16.76 -14.38 -12.30
C GLY A 643 -15.90 -14.06 -13.51
N GLY A 644 -14.60 -13.84 -13.35
CA GLY A 644 -13.75 -13.41 -14.46
C GLY A 644 -12.29 -13.83 -14.43
N VAL A 645 -11.84 -14.63 -13.46
CA VAL A 645 -10.44 -15.06 -13.37
C VAL A 645 -10.32 -16.54 -13.66
N PRO A 646 -9.49 -16.94 -14.63
CA PRO A 646 -9.25 -18.33 -14.99
C PRO A 646 -8.21 -18.96 -14.06
N TYR A 647 -8.48 -19.01 -12.75
CA TYR A 647 -7.66 -19.79 -11.83
C TYR A 647 -8.50 -20.89 -11.22
N GLU A 648 -8.01 -22.13 -11.36
CA GLU A 648 -8.53 -23.35 -10.74
C GLU A 648 -8.34 -23.32 -9.20
N TYR A 649 -8.79 -22.26 -8.54
CA TYR A 649 -8.98 -22.29 -7.10
C TYR A 649 -10.19 -23.19 -6.84
N LYS A 650 -9.94 -24.32 -6.21
CA LYS A 650 -10.99 -25.15 -5.64
C LYS A 650 -11.12 -24.74 -4.19
N PRO A 651 -12.15 -24.02 -3.80
CA PRO A 651 -12.41 -23.79 -2.38
C PRO A 651 -12.55 -25.14 -1.66
N LEU A 652 -12.15 -25.12 -0.41
CA LEU A 652 -12.33 -26.27 0.47
C LEU A 652 -13.82 -26.38 0.78
N THR A 653 -14.47 -27.44 0.37
CA THR A 653 -15.95 -27.56 0.41
C THR A 653 -16.46 -28.43 1.53
N ASN A 654 -15.66 -28.66 2.58
CA ASN A 654 -15.88 -29.81 3.45
C ASN A 654 -15.86 -29.49 4.94
N HIS A 655 -16.60 -28.45 5.36
CA HIS A 655 -16.97 -28.38 6.76
C HIS A 655 -18.10 -29.39 7.04
N ILE A 656 -17.76 -30.46 7.73
CA ILE A 656 -18.71 -31.51 8.11
C ILE A 656 -19.21 -31.23 9.51
N LEU A 657 -20.52 -31.04 9.64
CA LEU A 657 -21.18 -30.80 10.90
C LEU A 657 -21.95 -32.05 11.32
N ILE A 658 -21.62 -32.62 12.48
CA ILE A 658 -22.20 -33.83 13.04
C ILE A 658 -23.05 -33.47 14.27
N GLU A 659 -24.33 -33.77 14.21
CA GLU A 659 -25.24 -33.63 15.36
C GLU A 659 -25.09 -34.85 16.26
N LYS A 660 -24.81 -34.63 17.56
CA LYS A 660 -24.80 -35.67 18.61
C LYS A 660 -26.00 -35.54 19.54
#